data_c3185a34234152bd63a92b84a0a1e16a
#
_entry.id   c3185a34234152bd63a92b84a0a1e16a
#
_cell.length_a   1.000
_cell.length_b   1.000
_cell.length_c   1.000
_cell.angle_alpha   90.00
_cell.angle_beta   90.00
_cell.angle_gamma   90.00
#
_symmetry.space_group_name_H-M   'P 1'
#
loop_
_entity.id
_entity.type
_entity.pdbx_description
1 polymer ?
#
loop_
_entity_poly.entity_id
_entity_poly.type
_entity_poly.pdbx_seq_one_letter_code
_entity_poly.pdbx_strand_id
1 'polypeptide(L)'
;MSKSLYIAEKPSVAQEFAKALGLNMKRYDGYQESEEAIVTWCVGHLVTMSYPEAYDEKYKKWSLATLPFIPQEFKYEVIGSSAKQYRIVAGLLNRPDVGCIYVCTDSGREGEYIYRLVEQMAGVKNKERRRVWIDSQTEEEILRGIREAKDLSEYDNLCASAYLRAKEDYLMGINFSRLLTLRYGNAVANYLHERYAVISVGRVMTCVLGMVVRREREIRAFEKTPFYRVLGRISLDGAPIDGEWKAVEGSAYYESPKLYKENGFKQREDAQELIRVLSQTDPQMATVVSVEKKKETKNAPLLFNLAELQNICSKFFKISPDQTLQIIQELYEKKLVTYPRTDARVLSTAVAKEIHKNIGGLKNIPGVRAFAEEVLANGTYKNIAKTRYTNDKQITDHYAVIPTGQGMGALKSLSELSMKVYEVIVRRFLAIFYPPAVYQKVGLVIQIGNEKFFANFKVLRDPGYLKVMEYSFFKKKSASGASAQGDDADGQTSGNTDSEEQEISDEHLLELVANLKKGVQIPVDGYEIKEGETSPPKRYTSGSMVLAMENAGQLIEDEELRAQIKGSGIGTSATRAEIIAKLVKNKYLALNKKTQVITPTLMGEMIYDVVNVSIRSLLNPELTASWEKGLTYVAEGSITSDEYMHKLDHFIRSRTDAVMQTNHQYALRRYFDAAAPYYKPKSTRQTSRSGTKKQTKPAAKPAAKS
;
A
#
# COMPACT_ATOMS: atom_id res chain seq x y z
N MET A 1 45.58 16.50 14.91
CA MET A 1 44.97 16.38 13.58
C MET A 1 43.45 16.62 13.71
N SER A 2 42.84 17.22 12.70
CA SER A 2 41.40 17.45 12.70
C SER A 2 40.70 16.12 12.42
N LYS A 3 39.66 15.79 13.21
CA LYS A 3 38.87 14.55 13.05
C LYS A 3 37.64 14.79 12.18
N SER A 4 37.22 13.73 11.50
CA SER A 4 35.91 13.71 10.81
C SER A 4 34.85 13.05 11.72
N LEU A 5 33.68 13.70 11.82
CA LEU A 5 32.55 13.18 12.60
C LEU A 5 31.46 12.65 11.65
N TYR A 6 31.13 11.38 11.76
CA TYR A 6 30.06 10.71 11.00
C TYR A 6 28.84 10.53 11.88
N ILE A 7 27.69 11.03 11.45
CA ILE A 7 26.42 10.97 12.20
C ILE A 7 25.39 10.17 11.44
N ALA A 8 25.10 8.96 11.89
CA ALA A 8 24.07 8.10 11.33
C ALA A 8 22.71 8.32 12.02
N GLU A 9 21.63 7.85 11.41
CA GLU A 9 20.30 7.92 12.02
C GLU A 9 20.10 6.91 13.16
N LYS A 10 20.76 5.74 13.05
CA LYS A 10 20.60 4.60 13.98
C LYS A 10 21.93 3.99 14.38
N PRO A 11 21.99 3.34 15.57
CA PRO A 11 23.22 2.67 16.04
C PRO A 11 23.74 1.61 15.09
N SER A 12 22.87 0.82 14.47
CA SER A 12 23.23 -0.24 13.51
C SER A 12 23.92 0.32 12.27
N VAL A 13 23.39 1.44 11.74
CA VAL A 13 23.97 2.14 10.58
C VAL A 13 25.35 2.71 10.93
N ALA A 14 25.48 3.32 12.11
CA ALA A 14 26.76 3.84 12.60
C ALA A 14 27.84 2.76 12.69
N GLN A 15 27.48 1.56 13.13
CA GLN A 15 28.41 0.43 13.18
C GLN A 15 28.92 0.02 11.80
N GLU A 16 28.04 0.09 10.77
CA GLU A 16 28.45 -0.23 9.41
C GLU A 16 29.37 0.85 8.82
N PHE A 17 29.11 2.13 9.12
CA PHE A 17 30.04 3.21 8.76
C PHE A 17 31.40 3.02 9.45
N ALA A 18 31.42 2.77 10.75
CA ALA A 18 32.64 2.53 11.49
C ALA A 18 33.45 1.35 10.92
N LYS A 19 32.76 0.29 10.48
CA LYS A 19 33.38 -0.88 9.84
C LYS A 19 33.91 -0.56 8.45
N ALA A 20 33.14 0.15 7.63
CA ALA A 20 33.52 0.52 6.26
C ALA A 20 34.75 1.45 6.24
N LEU A 21 34.90 2.33 7.25
CA LEU A 21 36.07 3.18 7.39
C LEU A 21 37.37 2.41 7.64
N GLY A 22 37.28 1.16 8.10
CA GLY A 22 38.48 0.30 8.33
C GLY A 22 39.44 0.78 9.43
N LEU A 23 39.01 1.72 10.28
CA LEU A 23 39.79 2.34 11.34
C LEU A 23 39.67 1.55 12.65
N ASN A 24 40.72 1.62 13.49
CA ASN A 24 40.68 1.00 14.81
C ASN A 24 39.83 1.83 15.78
N MET A 25 38.51 1.58 15.80
CA MET A 25 37.52 2.33 16.57
C MET A 25 37.43 1.81 18.02
N LYS A 26 37.67 2.68 18.98
CA LYS A 26 37.36 2.45 20.39
C LYS A 26 35.91 2.82 20.70
N ARG A 27 35.21 1.94 21.41
CA ARG A 27 33.80 2.14 21.81
C ARG A 27 33.70 3.00 23.06
N TYR A 28 32.77 3.96 22.98
CA TYR A 28 32.31 4.81 24.08
C TYR A 28 30.79 4.76 24.19
N ASP A 29 30.26 5.37 25.23
CA ASP A 29 28.80 5.51 25.39
C ASP A 29 28.24 6.50 24.34
N GLY A 30 27.44 5.98 23.42
CA GLY A 30 26.79 6.76 22.35
C GLY A 30 27.65 7.05 21.13
N TYR A 31 28.93 6.61 21.04
CA TYR A 31 29.78 6.80 19.87
C TYR A 31 30.96 5.82 19.82
N GLN A 32 31.69 5.85 18.71
CA GLN A 32 32.96 5.17 18.52
C GLN A 32 34.00 6.19 18.02
N GLU A 33 35.27 6.04 18.39
CA GLU A 33 36.31 7.02 18.05
C GLU A 33 37.63 6.35 17.74
N SER A 34 38.34 6.87 16.74
CA SER A 34 39.74 6.60 16.41
C SER A 34 40.55 7.90 16.46
N GLU A 35 41.80 7.86 16.03
CA GLU A 35 42.63 9.05 15.91
C GLU A 35 42.10 10.01 14.82
N GLU A 36 41.48 9.50 13.75
CA GLU A 36 41.08 10.25 12.56
C GLU A 36 39.57 10.53 12.50
N ALA A 37 38.73 9.66 13.12
CA ALA A 37 37.32 9.70 12.94
C ALA A 37 36.53 9.42 14.23
N ILE A 38 35.33 10.01 14.29
CA ILE A 38 34.32 9.72 15.30
C ILE A 38 33.05 9.29 14.55
N VAL A 39 32.41 8.22 15.01
CA VAL A 39 31.12 7.77 14.47
C VAL A 39 30.10 7.75 15.60
N THR A 40 29.02 8.51 15.42
CA THR A 40 27.91 8.58 16.36
C THR A 40 26.58 8.40 15.64
N TRP A 41 25.46 8.42 16.37
CA TRP A 41 24.15 8.18 15.81
C TRP A 41 23.05 8.95 16.53
N CYS A 42 21.97 9.19 15.83
CA CYS A 42 20.68 9.49 16.41
C CYS A 42 19.97 8.18 16.85
N VAL A 43 18.80 8.27 17.44
CA VAL A 43 17.90 7.13 17.70
C VAL A 43 16.55 7.39 17.04
N GLY A 44 16.55 7.83 15.79
CA GLY A 44 15.50 8.55 15.14
C GLY A 44 15.50 10.01 15.56
N HIS A 45 14.35 10.63 15.75
CA HIS A 45 14.26 12.02 16.23
C HIS A 45 14.82 12.18 17.65
N LEU A 46 15.74 13.11 17.81
CA LEU A 46 16.27 13.58 19.11
C LEU A 46 15.58 14.87 19.56
N VAL A 47 15.05 15.62 18.60
CA VAL A 47 14.43 16.92 18.78
C VAL A 47 13.05 16.91 18.13
N THR A 48 12.10 17.62 18.72
CA THR A 48 10.74 17.79 18.21
C THR A 48 10.30 19.26 18.36
N MET A 49 9.23 19.64 17.66
CA MET A 49 8.58 20.93 17.90
C MET A 49 7.92 20.94 19.28
N SER A 50 8.11 22.03 20.02
CA SER A 50 7.51 22.21 21.35
C SER A 50 5.99 22.37 21.26
N TYR A 51 5.28 21.86 22.24
CA TYR A 51 3.85 22.06 22.34
C TYR A 51 3.47 23.52 22.61
N PRO A 52 2.24 23.95 22.29
CA PRO A 52 1.82 25.37 22.45
C PRO A 52 2.04 25.96 23.83
N GLU A 53 1.97 25.19 24.90
CA GLU A 53 2.23 25.62 26.27
C GLU A 53 3.67 26.08 26.52
N ALA A 54 4.62 25.67 25.69
CA ALA A 54 6.01 26.16 25.75
C ALA A 54 6.16 27.61 25.23
N TYR A 55 5.16 28.12 24.52
CA TYR A 55 5.11 29.49 24.04
C TYR A 55 4.46 30.45 25.03
N ASP A 56 3.34 30.02 25.64
CA ASP A 56 2.60 30.76 26.61
C ASP A 56 1.72 29.80 27.44
N GLU A 57 1.68 29.92 28.75
CA GLU A 57 0.93 29.07 29.64
C GLU A 57 -0.59 29.06 29.35
N LYS A 58 -1.12 30.15 28.76
CA LYS A 58 -2.53 30.24 28.32
C LYS A 58 -2.93 29.11 27.37
N TYR A 59 -2.00 28.55 26.59
CA TYR A 59 -2.26 27.46 25.65
C TYR A 59 -2.32 26.06 26.30
N LYS A 60 -2.01 25.94 27.59
CA LYS A 60 -2.13 24.70 28.36
C LYS A 60 -3.59 24.28 28.49
N LYS A 61 -4.48 25.24 28.74
CA LYS A 61 -5.92 25.01 28.74
C LYS A 61 -6.48 25.31 27.35
N TRP A 62 -7.09 24.32 26.74
CA TRP A 62 -7.71 24.50 25.42
C TRP A 62 -8.89 25.47 25.50
N SER A 63 -8.90 26.48 24.66
CA SER A 63 -9.95 27.51 24.57
C SER A 63 -10.11 27.97 23.14
N LEU A 64 -11.35 28.25 22.73
CA LEU A 64 -11.64 28.82 21.41
C LEU A 64 -11.01 30.22 21.24
N ALA A 65 -10.89 30.99 22.34
CA ALA A 65 -10.27 32.30 22.32
C ALA A 65 -8.76 32.29 22.01
N THR A 66 -8.10 31.13 22.12
CA THR A 66 -6.67 30.97 21.84
C THR A 66 -6.39 30.32 20.47
N LEU A 67 -7.40 30.21 19.62
CA LEU A 67 -7.29 29.64 18.28
C LEU A 67 -7.53 30.71 17.20
N PRO A 68 -6.82 30.64 16.07
CA PRO A 68 -5.78 29.65 15.79
C PRO A 68 -4.45 29.97 16.48
N PHE A 69 -3.73 28.93 16.88
CA PHE A 69 -2.37 29.00 17.36
C PHE A 69 -1.41 28.94 16.16
N ILE A 70 -0.74 30.05 15.85
CA ILE A 70 0.25 30.16 14.78
C ILE A 70 1.42 31.00 15.31
N PRO A 71 2.51 30.34 15.75
CA PRO A 71 3.65 31.07 16.30
C PRO A 71 4.45 31.77 15.19
N GLN A 72 5.00 32.94 15.48
CA GLN A 72 5.91 33.64 14.57
C GLN A 72 7.24 32.90 14.43
N GLU A 73 7.78 32.41 15.55
CA GLU A 73 8.96 31.56 15.60
C GLU A 73 8.64 30.22 16.21
N PHE A 74 9.08 29.14 15.54
CA PHE A 74 8.88 27.78 16.02
C PHE A 74 9.92 27.42 17.06
N LYS A 75 9.47 26.98 18.25
CA LYS A 75 10.31 26.46 19.32
C LYS A 75 10.46 24.95 19.17
N TYR A 76 11.64 24.49 19.51
CA TYR A 76 12.00 23.07 19.48
C TYR A 76 12.50 22.65 20.86
N GLU A 77 12.34 21.37 21.17
CA GLU A 77 12.77 20.79 22.43
C GLU A 77 13.35 19.40 22.23
N VAL A 78 14.25 19.02 23.13
CA VAL A 78 14.87 17.69 23.12
C VAL A 78 13.83 16.67 23.65
N ILE A 79 13.65 15.58 22.92
CA ILE A 79 12.77 14.49 23.35
C ILE A 79 13.34 13.85 24.62
N GLY A 80 12.58 13.85 25.71
CA GLY A 80 13.04 13.44 27.03
C GLY A 80 13.65 12.04 27.06
N SER A 81 13.08 11.07 26.38
CA SER A 81 13.60 9.69 26.26
C SER A 81 14.93 9.61 25.51
N SER A 82 15.25 10.59 24.68
CA SER A 82 16.47 10.65 23.84
C SER A 82 17.50 11.66 24.36
N ALA A 83 17.22 12.33 25.49
CA ALA A 83 18.04 13.43 26.00
C ALA A 83 19.51 13.04 26.29
N LYS A 84 19.76 11.79 26.68
CA LYS A 84 21.12 11.28 26.89
C LYS A 84 21.91 11.29 25.57
N GLN A 85 21.34 10.69 24.53
CA GLN A 85 21.99 10.59 23.22
C GLN A 85 22.14 11.99 22.57
N TYR A 86 21.13 12.85 22.72
CA TYR A 86 21.22 14.23 22.24
C TYR A 86 22.42 14.96 22.86
N ARG A 87 22.65 14.87 24.18
CA ARG A 87 23.79 15.51 24.84
C ARG A 87 25.13 15.02 24.32
N ILE A 88 25.25 13.71 24.03
CA ILE A 88 26.45 13.13 23.43
C ILE A 88 26.68 13.69 22.04
N VAL A 89 25.66 13.64 21.17
CA VAL A 89 25.78 14.11 19.79
C VAL A 89 26.08 15.62 19.76
N ALA A 90 25.36 16.43 20.53
CA ALA A 90 25.59 17.88 20.62
C ALA A 90 27.02 18.21 21.12
N GLY A 91 27.51 17.44 22.10
CA GLY A 91 28.89 17.57 22.57
C GLY A 91 29.91 17.26 21.49
N LEU A 92 29.73 16.17 20.75
CA LEU A 92 30.61 15.75 19.65
C LEU A 92 30.62 16.75 18.48
N LEU A 93 29.46 17.29 18.11
CA LEU A 93 29.31 18.30 17.06
C LEU A 93 30.11 19.57 17.36
N ASN A 94 30.24 19.95 18.63
CA ASN A 94 30.91 21.16 19.09
C ASN A 94 32.37 20.93 19.54
N ARG A 95 32.90 19.71 19.40
CA ARG A 95 34.31 19.42 19.75
C ARG A 95 35.28 20.27 18.89
N PRO A 96 36.30 20.89 19.48
CA PRO A 96 37.24 21.73 18.74
C PRO A 96 38.14 20.94 17.77
N ASP A 97 38.39 19.65 18.03
CA ASP A 97 39.16 18.74 17.17
C ASP A 97 38.36 18.14 16.01
N VAL A 98 37.05 18.36 15.94
CA VAL A 98 36.19 17.99 14.79
C VAL A 98 36.23 19.11 13.76
N GLY A 99 36.75 18.82 12.57
CA GLY A 99 36.82 19.78 11.46
C GLY A 99 35.70 19.63 10.43
N CYS A 100 35.37 18.38 10.11
CA CYS A 100 34.32 18.07 9.13
C CYS A 100 33.28 17.15 9.72
N ILE A 101 32.00 17.40 9.41
CA ILE A 101 30.85 16.59 9.82
C ILE A 101 30.26 15.93 8.56
N TYR A 102 30.26 14.60 8.54
CA TYR A 102 29.56 13.81 7.53
C TYR A 102 28.18 13.44 8.03
N VAL A 103 27.16 13.94 7.33
CA VAL A 103 25.75 13.69 7.64
C VAL A 103 25.33 12.40 6.95
N CYS A 104 25.22 11.34 7.73
CA CYS A 104 24.95 9.97 7.30
C CYS A 104 23.57 9.45 7.75
N THR A 105 22.63 10.39 8.03
CA THR A 105 21.22 10.05 8.25
C THR A 105 20.61 9.52 6.96
N ASP A 106 19.49 8.79 7.06
CA ASP A 106 18.85 8.17 5.90
C ASP A 106 18.67 9.20 4.75
N SER A 107 18.90 8.77 3.52
CA SER A 107 18.85 9.62 2.34
C SER A 107 17.42 9.99 2.00
N GLY A 108 16.99 11.20 2.36
CA GLY A 108 15.63 11.69 2.15
C GLY A 108 15.28 12.86 3.05
N ARG A 109 14.07 13.43 2.84
CA ARG A 109 13.56 14.57 3.63
C ARG A 109 13.60 14.32 5.13
N GLU A 110 13.27 13.10 5.58
CA GLU A 110 13.23 12.77 7.01
C GLU A 110 14.63 12.83 7.63
N GLY A 111 15.64 12.24 6.97
CA GLY A 111 17.02 12.26 7.43
C GLY A 111 17.59 13.68 7.48
N GLU A 112 17.23 14.55 6.51
CA GLU A 112 17.57 15.98 6.55
C GLU A 112 16.96 16.66 7.79
N TYR A 113 15.66 16.44 8.03
CA TYR A 113 14.97 17.04 9.17
C TYR A 113 15.55 16.59 10.51
N ILE A 114 15.85 15.31 10.68
CA ILE A 114 16.45 14.75 11.90
C ILE A 114 17.79 15.43 12.19
N TYR A 115 18.70 15.46 11.23
CA TYR A 115 20.03 16.01 11.44
C TYR A 115 20.00 17.53 11.66
N ARG A 116 19.30 18.28 10.78
CA ARG A 116 19.27 19.75 10.83
C ARG A 116 18.68 20.28 12.14
N LEU A 117 17.68 19.60 12.70
CA LEU A 117 17.14 19.95 14.02
C LEU A 117 18.18 19.75 15.15
N VAL A 118 18.94 18.67 15.07
CA VAL A 118 20.01 18.40 16.07
C VAL A 118 21.12 19.44 15.94
N GLU A 119 21.55 19.76 14.73
CA GLU A 119 22.56 20.79 14.45
C GLU A 119 22.12 22.15 14.96
N GLN A 120 20.86 22.56 14.65
CA GLN A 120 20.29 23.82 15.09
C GLN A 120 20.26 23.94 16.61
N MET A 121 19.76 22.89 17.28
CA MET A 121 19.66 22.86 18.75
C MET A 121 21.01 22.78 19.46
N ALA A 122 22.01 22.15 18.83
CA ALA A 122 23.37 22.09 19.32
C ALA A 122 24.15 23.39 19.10
N GLY A 123 23.63 24.32 18.29
CA GLY A 123 24.24 25.61 18.00
C GLY A 123 25.60 25.50 17.27
N VAL A 124 25.74 24.56 16.35
CA VAL A 124 26.98 24.27 15.63
C VAL A 124 27.39 25.48 14.76
N LYS A 125 28.64 25.89 14.86
CA LYS A 125 29.22 27.00 14.08
C LYS A 125 30.57 26.63 13.51
N ASN A 126 30.89 27.16 12.35
CA ASN A 126 32.23 27.13 11.73
C ASN A 126 32.77 25.68 11.53
N LYS A 127 31.90 24.76 11.09
CA LYS A 127 32.27 23.38 10.72
C LYS A 127 32.00 23.15 9.24
N GLU A 128 32.89 22.42 8.57
CA GLU A 128 32.58 21.87 7.26
C GLU A 128 31.52 20.76 7.41
N ARG A 129 30.55 20.71 6.51
CA ARG A 129 29.46 19.73 6.55
C ARG A 129 29.26 19.09 5.19
N ARG A 130 29.26 17.79 5.15
CA ARG A 130 29.09 17.00 3.93
C ARG A 130 27.95 16.04 4.06
N ARG A 131 27.09 15.95 3.06
CA ARG A 131 25.94 15.05 3.01
C ARG A 131 26.31 13.77 2.28
N VAL A 132 26.24 12.64 3.00
CA VAL A 132 26.41 11.31 2.43
C VAL A 132 25.06 10.80 1.95
N TRP A 133 25.00 10.36 0.70
CA TRP A 133 23.77 9.84 0.09
C TRP A 133 24.01 8.43 -0.41
N ILE A 134 23.32 7.43 0.18
CA ILE A 134 23.50 6.01 -0.07
C ILE A 134 22.16 5.28 -0.21
N ASP A 135 22.13 4.25 -1.06
CA ASP A 135 20.97 3.41 -1.33
C ASP A 135 21.04 2.03 -0.63
N SER A 136 22.21 1.67 -0.09
CA SER A 136 22.40 0.45 0.67
C SER A 136 23.50 0.61 1.71
N GLN A 137 23.60 -0.33 2.68
CA GLN A 137 24.62 -0.31 3.71
C GLN A 137 25.80 -1.24 3.39
N THR A 138 26.02 -1.55 2.12
CA THR A 138 27.20 -2.30 1.72
C THR A 138 28.44 -1.44 1.87
N GLU A 139 29.58 -2.05 2.16
CA GLU A 139 30.86 -1.33 2.34
C GLU A 139 31.22 -0.48 1.14
N GLU A 140 31.04 -1.05 -0.08
CA GLU A 140 31.29 -0.36 -1.35
C GLU A 140 30.43 0.91 -1.50
N GLU A 141 29.13 0.81 -1.17
CA GLU A 141 28.19 1.93 -1.27
C GLU A 141 28.46 3.00 -0.21
N ILE A 142 28.78 2.62 1.01
CA ILE A 142 29.15 3.56 2.08
C ILE A 142 30.40 4.35 1.67
N LEU A 143 31.45 3.66 1.20
CA LEU A 143 32.70 4.31 0.77
C LEU A 143 32.47 5.19 -0.45
N ARG A 144 31.60 4.79 -1.40
CA ARG A 144 31.17 5.64 -2.52
C ARG A 144 30.50 6.92 -2.00
N GLY A 145 29.49 6.76 -1.15
CA GLY A 145 28.74 7.89 -0.60
C GLY A 145 29.61 8.88 0.17
N ILE A 146 30.64 8.42 0.89
CA ILE A 146 31.60 9.28 1.58
C ILE A 146 32.46 10.06 0.58
N ARG A 147 32.98 9.40 -0.47
CA ARG A 147 33.80 10.06 -1.51
C ARG A 147 33.02 11.10 -2.31
N GLU A 148 31.75 10.83 -2.58
CA GLU A 148 30.86 11.66 -3.40
C GLU A 148 30.03 12.63 -2.55
N ALA A 149 30.29 12.70 -1.23
CA ALA A 149 29.54 13.53 -0.32
C ALA A 149 29.62 15.03 -0.73
N LYS A 150 28.47 15.62 -0.96
CA LYS A 150 28.31 17.02 -1.37
C LYS A 150 28.26 17.93 -0.16
N ASP A 151 28.50 19.23 -0.40
CA ASP A 151 28.26 20.23 0.63
C ASP A 151 26.80 20.17 1.11
N LEU A 152 26.60 20.33 2.42
CA LEU A 152 25.27 20.22 3.02
C LEU A 152 24.31 21.27 2.48
N SER A 153 24.81 22.44 2.04
CA SER A 153 24.00 23.54 1.48
C SER A 153 23.31 23.17 0.17
N GLU A 154 23.82 22.18 -0.59
CA GLU A 154 23.13 21.70 -1.79
C GLU A 154 21.75 21.05 -1.48
N TYR A 155 21.49 20.74 -0.21
CA TYR A 155 20.25 20.16 0.27
C TYR A 155 19.35 21.15 1.03
N ASP A 156 19.64 22.47 1.00
CA ASP A 156 18.90 23.48 1.76
C ASP A 156 17.43 23.59 1.34
N ASN A 157 17.12 23.50 0.06
CA ASN A 157 15.73 23.47 -0.42
C ASN A 157 14.98 22.20 0.02
N LEU A 158 15.65 21.05 0.00
CA LEU A 158 15.09 19.79 0.51
C LEU A 158 14.82 19.90 2.01
N CYS A 159 15.75 20.45 2.76
CA CYS A 159 15.63 20.77 4.17
C CYS A 159 14.44 21.71 4.43
N ALA A 160 14.32 22.81 3.70
CA ALA A 160 13.21 23.75 3.80
C ALA A 160 11.87 23.07 3.61
N SER A 161 11.74 22.22 2.58
CA SER A 161 10.52 21.46 2.34
C SER A 161 10.18 20.49 3.48
N ALA A 162 11.20 19.89 4.11
CA ALA A 162 11.03 18.98 5.26
C ALA A 162 10.53 19.73 6.52
N TYR A 163 11.11 20.91 6.81
CA TYR A 163 10.64 21.78 7.90
C TYR A 163 9.22 22.26 7.68
N LEU A 164 8.89 22.69 6.47
CA LEU A 164 7.54 23.15 6.12
C LEU A 164 6.50 22.06 6.26
N ARG A 165 6.81 20.85 5.83
CA ARG A 165 5.93 19.70 6.01
C ARG A 165 5.65 19.43 7.49
N ALA A 166 6.68 19.44 8.32
CA ALA A 166 6.53 19.24 9.75
C ALA A 166 5.68 20.35 10.39
N LYS A 167 5.90 21.63 10.00
CA LYS A 167 5.10 22.79 10.45
C LYS A 167 3.65 22.69 10.00
N GLU A 168 3.41 22.29 8.76
CA GLU A 168 2.06 22.07 8.21
C GLU A 168 1.28 21.03 9.03
N ASP A 169 1.85 19.82 9.19
CA ASP A 169 1.21 18.74 9.93
C ASP A 169 1.00 19.13 11.41
N TYR A 170 1.94 19.85 12.02
CA TYR A 170 1.84 20.36 13.38
C TYR A 170 0.71 21.38 13.52
N LEU A 171 0.68 22.42 12.68
CA LEU A 171 -0.30 23.50 12.77
C LEU A 171 -1.72 23.02 12.44
N MET A 172 -1.90 22.23 11.38
CA MET A 172 -3.20 21.65 11.04
C MET A 172 -3.68 20.69 12.13
N GLY A 173 -2.79 19.83 12.62
CA GLY A 173 -3.10 18.86 13.66
C GLY A 173 -3.54 19.53 14.97
N ILE A 174 -2.81 20.50 15.47
CA ILE A 174 -3.11 21.19 16.74
C ILE A 174 -4.36 22.05 16.61
N ASN A 175 -4.41 22.93 15.62
CA ASN A 175 -5.51 23.87 15.50
C ASN A 175 -6.85 23.19 15.25
N PHE A 176 -6.91 22.31 14.27
CA PHE A 176 -8.18 21.65 13.91
C PHE A 176 -8.61 20.61 14.94
N SER A 177 -7.66 19.87 15.56
CA SER A 177 -8.04 18.93 16.62
C SER A 177 -8.60 19.65 17.85
N ARG A 178 -7.96 20.74 18.31
CA ARG A 178 -8.47 21.55 19.43
C ARG A 178 -9.82 22.19 19.08
N LEU A 179 -9.94 22.80 17.92
CA LEU A 179 -11.16 23.44 17.44
C LEU A 179 -12.35 22.48 17.42
N LEU A 180 -12.20 21.35 16.73
CA LEU A 180 -13.27 20.36 16.59
C LEU A 180 -13.61 19.68 17.93
N THR A 181 -12.62 19.44 18.78
CA THR A 181 -12.84 18.90 20.13
C THR A 181 -13.67 19.87 20.99
N LEU A 182 -13.31 21.16 20.99
CA LEU A 182 -14.03 22.17 21.76
C LEU A 182 -15.46 22.42 21.23
N ARG A 183 -15.67 22.33 19.91
CA ARG A 183 -16.99 22.56 19.29
C ARG A 183 -17.90 21.33 19.36
N TYR A 184 -17.37 20.14 19.15
CA TYR A 184 -18.16 18.93 18.91
C TYR A 184 -17.80 17.75 19.83
N GLY A 185 -16.69 17.80 20.57
CA GLY A 185 -16.25 16.70 21.44
C GLY A 185 -17.29 16.27 22.47
N ASN A 186 -18.00 17.23 23.09
CA ASN A 186 -19.08 16.91 24.04
C ASN A 186 -20.27 16.21 23.36
N ALA A 187 -20.63 16.59 22.11
CA ALA A 187 -21.70 15.93 21.37
C ALA A 187 -21.35 14.47 21.06
N VAL A 188 -20.09 14.22 20.68
CA VAL A 188 -19.57 12.87 20.42
C VAL A 188 -19.52 12.06 21.72
N ALA A 189 -18.96 12.61 22.80
CA ALA A 189 -18.84 11.94 24.09
C ALA A 189 -20.22 11.55 24.66
N ASN A 190 -21.17 12.49 24.67
CA ASN A 190 -22.53 12.25 25.14
C ASN A 190 -23.24 11.15 24.34
N TYR A 191 -23.02 11.12 23.02
CA TYR A 191 -23.61 10.10 22.16
C TYR A 191 -23.05 8.70 22.43
N LEU A 192 -21.74 8.61 22.67
CA LEU A 192 -21.04 7.36 22.98
C LEU A 192 -21.15 6.95 24.46
N HIS A 193 -21.80 7.76 25.31
CA HIS A 193 -21.83 7.58 26.75
C HIS A 193 -20.42 7.55 27.37
N GLU A 194 -19.49 8.30 26.79
CA GLU A 194 -18.12 8.47 27.30
C GLU A 194 -17.99 9.79 28.08
N ARG A 195 -17.02 9.86 28.98
CA ARG A 195 -16.79 11.05 29.81
C ARG A 195 -16.28 12.25 29.02
N TYR A 196 -15.47 11.97 27.98
CA TYR A 196 -14.94 12.97 27.05
C TYR A 196 -14.56 12.28 25.73
N ALA A 197 -14.54 13.06 24.64
CA ALA A 197 -14.05 12.61 23.35
C ALA A 197 -13.12 13.67 22.77
N VAL A 198 -11.87 13.29 22.51
CA VAL A 198 -10.91 14.13 21.78
C VAL A 198 -11.05 13.82 20.31
N ILE A 199 -11.28 14.85 19.52
CA ILE A 199 -11.33 14.74 18.06
C ILE A 199 -9.93 15.03 17.53
N SER A 200 -9.21 13.96 17.17
CA SER A 200 -7.89 14.06 16.58
C SER A 200 -8.01 14.02 15.06
N VAL A 201 -7.57 15.06 14.41
CA VAL A 201 -7.54 15.17 12.94
C VAL A 201 -6.12 15.53 12.47
N GLY A 202 -5.85 15.26 11.21
CA GLY A 202 -4.60 15.58 10.55
C GLY A 202 -4.77 15.38 9.06
N ARG A 203 -3.99 16.07 8.26
CA ARG A 203 -4.11 16.13 6.81
C ARG A 203 -4.29 14.76 6.15
N VAL A 204 -3.35 13.86 6.31
CA VAL A 204 -3.39 12.53 5.69
C VAL A 204 -4.30 11.57 6.46
N MET A 205 -4.20 11.57 7.79
CA MET A 205 -4.97 10.65 8.66
C MET A 205 -6.49 10.79 8.45
N THR A 206 -6.98 12.01 8.33
CA THR A 206 -8.41 12.28 8.14
C THR A 206 -8.88 11.89 6.74
N CYS A 207 -8.04 12.08 5.73
CA CYS A 207 -8.32 11.63 4.37
C CYS A 207 -8.48 10.10 4.31
N VAL A 208 -7.57 9.36 4.95
CA VAL A 208 -7.64 7.88 5.04
C VAL A 208 -8.91 7.41 5.75
N LEU A 209 -9.29 8.06 6.86
CA LEU A 209 -10.58 7.81 7.52
C LEU A 209 -11.73 8.02 6.54
N GLY A 210 -11.70 9.11 5.78
CA GLY A 210 -12.70 9.43 4.76
C GLY A 210 -12.83 8.34 3.69
N MET A 211 -11.72 7.81 3.20
CA MET A 211 -11.71 6.72 2.22
C MET A 211 -12.38 5.45 2.76
N VAL A 212 -12.07 5.06 4.00
CA VAL A 212 -12.63 3.86 4.62
C VAL A 212 -14.11 4.01 4.93
N VAL A 213 -14.53 5.17 5.48
CA VAL A 213 -15.96 5.43 5.80
C VAL A 213 -16.80 5.49 4.53
N ARG A 214 -16.35 6.19 3.49
CA ARG A 214 -17.06 6.22 2.19
C ARG A 214 -17.23 4.83 1.61
N ARG A 215 -16.19 4.00 1.61
CA ARG A 215 -16.25 2.61 1.14
C ARG A 215 -17.26 1.79 1.94
N GLU A 216 -17.30 1.92 3.25
CA GLU A 216 -18.26 1.18 4.07
C GLU A 216 -19.70 1.63 3.82
N ARG A 217 -19.93 2.95 3.64
CA ARG A 217 -21.26 3.50 3.28
C ARG A 217 -21.70 3.07 1.88
N GLU A 218 -20.77 3.04 0.93
CA GLU A 218 -21.01 2.50 -0.43
C GLU A 218 -21.43 1.02 -0.38
N ILE A 219 -20.74 0.20 0.41
CA ILE A 219 -21.11 -1.21 0.60
C ILE A 219 -22.51 -1.37 1.21
N ARG A 220 -22.87 -0.52 2.18
CA ARG A 220 -24.18 -0.55 2.83
C ARG A 220 -25.32 -0.09 1.92
N ALA A 221 -25.05 0.90 1.08
CA ALA A 221 -26.01 1.43 0.13
C ALA A 221 -26.13 0.59 -1.15
N PHE A 222 -25.24 -0.41 -1.31
CA PHE A 222 -25.22 -1.22 -2.52
C PHE A 222 -26.43 -2.15 -2.57
N GLU A 223 -27.20 -2.03 -3.64
CA GLU A 223 -28.34 -2.89 -3.94
C GLU A 223 -27.87 -4.02 -4.85
N LYS A 224 -27.96 -5.25 -4.34
CA LYS A 224 -27.64 -6.45 -5.10
C LYS A 224 -28.69 -6.68 -6.18
N THR A 225 -28.23 -6.76 -7.40
CA THR A 225 -29.07 -7.03 -8.56
C THR A 225 -28.80 -8.45 -9.05
N PRO A 226 -29.79 -9.35 -9.07
CA PRO A 226 -29.64 -10.66 -9.69
C PRO A 226 -29.53 -10.48 -11.22
N PHE A 227 -28.83 -11.41 -11.84
CA PHE A 227 -28.77 -11.50 -13.30
C PHE A 227 -28.66 -12.96 -13.72
N TYR A 228 -29.17 -13.26 -14.92
CA TYR A 228 -29.31 -14.61 -15.44
C TYR A 228 -28.61 -14.70 -16.78
N ARG A 229 -27.47 -15.43 -16.83
CA ARG A 229 -26.71 -15.67 -18.06
C ARG A 229 -27.14 -17.00 -18.68
N VAL A 230 -27.21 -17.06 -20.01
CA VAL A 230 -27.53 -18.28 -20.74
C VAL A 230 -26.27 -18.87 -21.32
N LEU A 231 -25.99 -20.13 -21.01
CA LEU A 231 -24.90 -20.93 -21.57
C LEU A 231 -25.51 -21.91 -22.57
N GLY A 232 -24.89 -21.99 -23.76
CA GLY A 232 -25.16 -23.03 -24.76
C GLY A 232 -24.03 -24.06 -24.73
N ARG A 233 -24.34 -25.30 -24.46
CA ARG A 233 -23.38 -26.42 -24.38
C ARG A 233 -23.28 -27.12 -25.71
N ILE A 234 -22.04 -27.27 -26.21
CA ILE A 234 -21.70 -28.06 -27.39
C ILE A 234 -20.62 -29.07 -27.01
N SER A 235 -20.47 -30.15 -27.75
CA SER A 235 -19.39 -31.13 -27.58
C SER A 235 -18.47 -31.19 -28.80
N LEU A 236 -17.16 -31.14 -28.56
CA LEU A 236 -16.13 -31.40 -29.54
C LEU A 236 -15.35 -32.65 -29.11
N ASP A 237 -15.43 -33.75 -29.93
CA ASP A 237 -14.80 -35.03 -29.63
C ASP A 237 -15.09 -35.55 -28.20
N GLY A 238 -16.31 -35.30 -27.71
CA GLY A 238 -16.76 -35.71 -26.38
C GLY A 238 -16.36 -34.75 -25.26
N ALA A 239 -15.60 -33.66 -25.53
CA ALA A 239 -15.29 -32.62 -24.54
C ALA A 239 -16.36 -31.52 -24.58
N PRO A 240 -17.01 -31.21 -23.43
CA PRO A 240 -18.06 -30.21 -23.36
C PRO A 240 -17.45 -28.77 -23.42
N ILE A 241 -18.10 -27.92 -24.16
CA ILE A 241 -17.77 -26.48 -24.28
C ILE A 241 -19.03 -25.67 -23.97
N ASP A 242 -18.95 -24.79 -23.01
CA ASP A 242 -20.01 -23.84 -22.69
C ASP A 242 -19.71 -22.48 -23.36
N GLY A 243 -20.59 -22.07 -24.30
CA GLY A 243 -20.59 -20.75 -24.87
C GLY A 243 -21.57 -19.84 -24.12
N GLU A 244 -21.14 -18.67 -23.71
CA GLU A 244 -21.98 -17.67 -23.06
C GLU A 244 -22.71 -16.80 -24.09
N TRP A 245 -24.04 -16.73 -24.00
CA TRP A 245 -24.85 -15.88 -24.86
C TRP A 245 -24.58 -14.40 -24.60
N LYS A 246 -24.57 -13.60 -25.68
CA LYS A 246 -24.51 -12.14 -25.59
C LYS A 246 -25.47 -11.50 -26.60
N ALA A 247 -26.19 -10.49 -26.14
CA ALA A 247 -27.04 -9.67 -26.97
C ALA A 247 -26.22 -8.65 -27.78
N VAL A 248 -25.56 -9.14 -28.81
CA VAL A 248 -24.82 -8.32 -29.78
C VAL A 248 -25.70 -7.94 -30.97
N GLU A 249 -25.23 -7.04 -31.82
CA GLU A 249 -25.94 -6.64 -33.04
C GLU A 249 -26.43 -7.84 -33.85
N GLY A 250 -27.73 -7.83 -34.16
CA GLY A 250 -28.44 -8.94 -34.80
C GLY A 250 -29.15 -9.91 -33.84
N SER A 251 -28.96 -9.78 -32.54
CA SER A 251 -29.75 -10.48 -31.51
C SER A 251 -31.14 -9.85 -31.36
N ALA A 252 -32.15 -10.69 -31.09
CA ALA A 252 -33.50 -10.24 -30.78
C ALA A 252 -33.59 -9.38 -29.50
N TYR A 253 -32.56 -9.47 -28.65
CA TYR A 253 -32.46 -8.74 -27.38
C TYR A 253 -31.41 -7.62 -27.39
N TYR A 254 -30.87 -7.25 -28.57
CA TYR A 254 -29.91 -6.17 -28.65
C TYR A 254 -30.46 -4.86 -28.07
N GLU A 255 -29.71 -4.24 -27.14
CA GLU A 255 -30.13 -3.02 -26.41
C GLU A 255 -31.48 -3.13 -25.66
N SER A 256 -31.94 -4.33 -25.38
CA SER A 256 -33.24 -4.56 -24.69
C SER A 256 -33.20 -4.09 -23.23
N PRO A 257 -34.26 -3.41 -22.73
CA PRO A 257 -34.39 -3.03 -21.32
C PRO A 257 -34.49 -4.24 -20.36
N LYS A 258 -34.72 -5.45 -20.88
CA LYS A 258 -34.73 -6.71 -20.12
C LYS A 258 -33.34 -7.14 -19.67
N LEU A 259 -32.28 -6.56 -20.24
CA LEU A 259 -30.91 -6.90 -19.94
C LEU A 259 -30.37 -6.08 -18.76
N TYR A 260 -29.56 -6.73 -17.91
CA TYR A 260 -28.70 -6.08 -16.95
C TYR A 260 -27.43 -5.55 -17.66
N LYS A 261 -26.83 -6.41 -18.49
CA LYS A 261 -25.75 -6.11 -19.43
C LYS A 261 -25.95 -6.97 -20.68
N GLU A 262 -25.10 -6.80 -21.68
CA GLU A 262 -25.18 -7.56 -22.95
C GLU A 262 -25.28 -9.09 -22.78
N ASN A 263 -24.82 -9.64 -21.64
CA ASN A 263 -24.73 -11.09 -21.38
C ASN A 263 -25.63 -11.58 -20.24
N GLY A 264 -26.54 -10.77 -19.74
CA GLY A 264 -27.37 -11.19 -18.61
C GLY A 264 -28.73 -10.54 -18.55
N PHE A 265 -29.77 -11.35 -18.39
CA PHE A 265 -31.14 -10.89 -18.17
C PHE A 265 -31.35 -10.43 -16.72
N LYS A 266 -32.30 -9.50 -16.52
CA LYS A 266 -32.73 -9.08 -15.17
C LYS A 266 -33.70 -10.07 -14.53
N GLN A 267 -34.43 -10.83 -15.33
CA GLN A 267 -35.43 -11.79 -14.90
C GLN A 267 -35.09 -13.18 -15.46
N ARG A 268 -35.34 -14.24 -14.66
CA ARG A 268 -35.09 -15.62 -15.05
C ARG A 268 -35.98 -16.07 -16.19
N GLU A 269 -37.22 -15.59 -16.19
CA GLU A 269 -38.24 -15.89 -17.18
C GLU A 269 -37.81 -15.44 -18.58
N ASP A 270 -37.12 -14.29 -18.71
CA ASP A 270 -36.59 -13.82 -19.99
C ASP A 270 -35.47 -14.75 -20.51
N ALA A 271 -34.63 -15.26 -19.63
CA ALA A 271 -33.59 -16.24 -19.99
C ALA A 271 -34.22 -17.61 -20.40
N GLN A 272 -35.28 -18.01 -19.72
CA GLN A 272 -36.03 -19.22 -20.08
C GLN A 272 -36.73 -19.09 -21.44
N GLU A 273 -37.29 -17.91 -21.73
CA GLU A 273 -37.91 -17.62 -23.02
C GLU A 273 -36.91 -17.68 -24.16
N LEU A 274 -35.70 -17.13 -23.99
CA LEU A 274 -34.62 -17.27 -24.97
C LEU A 274 -34.30 -18.75 -25.24
N ILE A 275 -34.15 -19.57 -24.20
CA ILE A 275 -33.88 -21.00 -24.34
C ILE A 275 -35.05 -21.69 -25.05
N ARG A 276 -36.29 -21.37 -24.69
CA ARG A 276 -37.50 -21.94 -25.33
C ARG A 276 -37.51 -21.67 -26.84
N VAL A 277 -37.19 -20.42 -27.24
CA VAL A 277 -37.11 -20.05 -28.65
C VAL A 277 -36.01 -20.79 -29.39
N LEU A 278 -34.82 -20.89 -28.80
CA LEU A 278 -33.68 -21.62 -29.38
C LEU A 278 -33.93 -23.10 -29.52
N SER A 279 -34.69 -23.70 -28.58
CA SER A 279 -35.00 -25.12 -28.55
C SER A 279 -36.10 -25.55 -29.55
N GLN A 280 -36.69 -24.61 -30.29
CA GLN A 280 -37.74 -24.92 -31.29
C GLN A 280 -37.17 -25.54 -32.58
N THR A 281 -35.88 -25.42 -32.83
CA THR A 281 -35.24 -25.97 -34.04
C THR A 281 -34.71 -27.38 -33.77
N ASP A 282 -35.05 -28.36 -34.59
CA ASP A 282 -34.56 -29.73 -34.50
C ASP A 282 -34.02 -30.20 -35.87
N PRO A 283 -32.79 -30.69 -35.98
CA PRO A 283 -31.77 -30.78 -34.91
C PRO A 283 -31.19 -29.39 -34.53
N GLN A 284 -30.87 -29.22 -33.22
CA GLN A 284 -30.22 -28.00 -32.74
C GLN A 284 -28.74 -28.02 -33.11
N MET A 285 -28.36 -27.13 -34.00
CA MET A 285 -26.99 -27.01 -34.51
C MET A 285 -26.43 -25.61 -34.22
N ALA A 286 -25.24 -25.58 -33.69
CA ALA A 286 -24.43 -24.38 -33.56
C ALA A 286 -23.52 -24.24 -34.78
N THR A 287 -23.56 -23.10 -35.46
CA THR A 287 -22.68 -22.79 -36.58
C THR A 287 -21.49 -21.97 -36.11
N VAL A 288 -20.28 -22.39 -36.42
CA VAL A 288 -19.06 -21.61 -36.09
C VAL A 288 -19.02 -20.34 -36.94
N VAL A 289 -19.10 -19.18 -36.29
CA VAL A 289 -19.04 -17.85 -36.91
C VAL A 289 -17.60 -17.40 -37.07
N SER A 290 -16.80 -17.51 -36.03
CA SER A 290 -15.40 -17.14 -36.05
C SER A 290 -14.60 -17.88 -34.96
N VAL A 291 -13.31 -18.08 -35.25
CA VAL A 291 -12.32 -18.55 -34.30
C VAL A 291 -11.14 -17.58 -34.37
N GLU A 292 -10.91 -16.86 -33.27
CA GLU A 292 -9.78 -15.95 -33.16
C GLU A 292 -8.67 -16.57 -32.31
N LYS A 293 -7.45 -16.54 -32.81
CA LYS A 293 -6.24 -16.98 -32.11
C LYS A 293 -5.40 -15.76 -31.78
N LYS A 294 -5.14 -15.52 -30.50
CA LYS A 294 -4.27 -14.43 -30.05
C LYS A 294 -3.16 -14.97 -29.14
N LYS A 295 -1.95 -14.50 -29.37
CA LYS A 295 -0.82 -14.70 -28.46
C LYS A 295 -0.79 -13.53 -27.49
N GLU A 296 -0.97 -13.79 -26.22
CA GLU A 296 -0.84 -12.80 -25.15
C GLU A 296 0.49 -13.03 -24.42
N THR A 297 1.28 -11.98 -24.27
CA THR A 297 2.51 -12.03 -23.49
C THR A 297 2.36 -11.20 -22.24
N LYS A 298 2.69 -11.76 -21.08
CA LYS A 298 2.64 -11.07 -19.78
C LYS A 298 4.06 -10.95 -19.21
N ASN A 299 4.55 -9.72 -19.10
CA ASN A 299 5.86 -9.45 -18.51
C ASN A 299 5.83 -9.69 -16.98
N ALA A 300 7.00 -9.99 -16.41
CA ALA A 300 7.15 -9.98 -14.94
C ALA A 300 6.70 -8.63 -14.37
N PRO A 301 6.05 -8.63 -13.20
CA PRO A 301 5.65 -7.37 -12.55
C PRO A 301 6.88 -6.53 -12.21
N LEU A 302 6.69 -5.21 -12.08
CA LEU A 302 7.75 -4.30 -11.63
C LEU A 302 8.28 -4.73 -10.26
N LEU A 303 9.48 -4.28 -9.93
CA LEU A 303 10.10 -4.53 -8.64
C LEU A 303 9.27 -3.98 -7.48
N PHE A 304 9.62 -4.32 -6.27
CA PHE A 304 8.93 -3.82 -5.09
C PHE A 304 9.39 -2.42 -4.72
N ASN A 305 8.42 -1.55 -4.44
CA ASN A 305 8.56 -0.48 -3.48
C ASN A 305 7.98 -0.95 -2.13
N LEU A 306 8.01 -0.07 -1.11
CA LEU A 306 7.52 -0.44 0.21
C LEU A 306 6.02 -0.75 0.22
N ALA A 307 5.20 0.04 -0.46
CA ALA A 307 3.74 -0.10 -0.46
C ALA A 307 3.29 -1.43 -1.09
N GLU A 308 3.85 -1.78 -2.24
CA GLU A 308 3.55 -3.05 -2.91
C GLU A 308 4.02 -4.25 -2.08
N LEU A 309 5.19 -4.17 -1.45
CA LEU A 309 5.67 -5.22 -0.56
C LEU A 309 4.74 -5.40 0.66
N GLN A 310 4.30 -4.30 1.28
CA GLN A 310 3.35 -4.33 2.38
C GLN A 310 2.01 -4.96 1.99
N ASN A 311 1.52 -4.67 0.78
CA ASN A 311 0.29 -5.28 0.25
C ASN A 311 0.46 -6.79 0.05
N ILE A 312 1.55 -7.23 -0.57
CA ILE A 312 1.82 -8.65 -0.80
C ILE A 312 2.00 -9.41 0.53
N CYS A 313 2.74 -8.84 1.48
CA CYS A 313 2.90 -9.43 2.81
C CYS A 313 1.58 -9.52 3.58
N SER A 314 0.72 -8.51 3.48
CA SER A 314 -0.63 -8.53 4.04
C SER A 314 -1.49 -9.63 3.39
N LYS A 315 -1.38 -9.83 2.06
CA LYS A 315 -2.10 -10.86 1.31
C LYS A 315 -1.61 -12.26 1.67
N PHE A 316 -0.29 -12.50 1.70
CA PHE A 316 0.30 -13.82 1.87
C PHE A 316 0.39 -14.26 3.34
N PHE A 317 0.83 -13.37 4.20
CA PHE A 317 1.20 -13.69 5.59
C PHE A 317 0.22 -13.14 6.62
N LYS A 318 -0.78 -12.34 6.20
CA LYS A 318 -1.76 -11.68 7.09
C LYS A 318 -1.10 -10.82 8.17
N ILE A 319 0.02 -10.18 7.83
CA ILE A 319 0.72 -9.22 8.69
C ILE A 319 0.36 -7.78 8.31
N SER A 320 0.51 -6.88 9.28
CA SER A 320 0.25 -5.45 9.05
C SER A 320 1.38 -4.79 8.25
N PRO A 321 1.11 -3.63 7.61
CA PRO A 321 2.15 -2.84 6.95
C PRO A 321 3.30 -2.43 7.89
N ASP A 322 3.00 -2.15 9.17
CA ASP A 322 4.00 -1.84 10.18
C ASP A 322 4.92 -3.04 10.46
N GLN A 323 4.35 -4.23 10.64
CA GLN A 323 5.14 -5.46 10.80
C GLN A 323 6.01 -5.75 9.58
N THR A 324 5.49 -5.50 8.37
CA THR A 324 6.29 -5.63 7.14
C THR A 324 7.45 -4.63 7.13
N LEU A 325 7.21 -3.38 7.54
CA LEU A 325 8.26 -2.36 7.63
C LEU A 325 9.35 -2.76 8.62
N GLN A 326 9.00 -3.31 9.77
CA GLN A 326 9.97 -3.81 10.76
C GLN A 326 10.83 -4.92 10.18
N ILE A 327 10.23 -5.89 9.48
CA ILE A 327 10.97 -7.00 8.84
C ILE A 327 11.91 -6.49 7.75
N ILE A 328 11.42 -5.63 6.84
CA ILE A 328 12.28 -5.13 5.76
C ILE A 328 13.40 -4.22 6.28
N GLN A 329 13.16 -3.50 7.37
CA GLN A 329 14.17 -2.70 8.05
C GLN A 329 15.25 -3.62 8.66
N GLU A 330 14.88 -4.75 9.28
CA GLU A 330 15.82 -5.78 9.74
C GLU A 330 16.65 -6.32 8.58
N LEU A 331 16.02 -6.65 7.45
CA LEU A 331 16.73 -7.15 6.26
C LEU A 331 17.72 -6.11 5.70
N TYR A 332 17.35 -4.84 5.71
CA TYR A 332 18.22 -3.74 5.29
C TYR A 332 19.42 -3.58 6.24
N GLU A 333 19.21 -3.56 7.55
CA GLU A 333 20.27 -3.47 8.55
C GLU A 333 21.23 -4.67 8.52
N LYS A 334 20.74 -5.83 8.08
CA LYS A 334 21.53 -7.03 7.81
C LYS A 334 22.17 -7.05 6.41
N LYS A 335 22.07 -5.97 5.64
CA LYS A 335 22.62 -5.80 4.28
C LYS A 335 22.04 -6.74 3.22
N LEU A 336 20.92 -7.38 3.51
CA LEU A 336 20.28 -8.33 2.59
C LEU A 336 19.53 -7.64 1.46
N VAL A 337 18.98 -6.44 1.72
CA VAL A 337 18.21 -5.66 0.76
C VAL A 337 18.66 -4.20 0.72
N THR A 338 18.26 -3.48 -0.32
CA THR A 338 18.45 -2.04 -0.47
C THR A 338 17.50 -1.25 0.44
N TYR A 339 17.63 0.06 0.48
CA TYR A 339 16.85 0.95 1.34
C TYR A 339 15.33 0.73 1.15
N PRO A 340 14.59 0.46 2.24
CA PRO A 340 13.20 -0.01 2.11
C PRO A 340 12.17 1.10 1.87
N ARG A 341 12.45 2.35 2.29
CA ARG A 341 11.47 3.44 2.22
C ARG A 341 11.57 4.16 0.88
N THR A 342 11.20 3.47 -0.18
CA THR A 342 11.17 3.98 -1.54
C THR A 342 9.78 3.83 -2.15
N ASP A 343 9.39 4.79 -2.99
CA ASP A 343 8.20 4.71 -3.84
C ASP A 343 8.53 4.21 -5.26
N ALA A 344 9.82 4.11 -5.62
CA ALA A 344 10.25 3.62 -6.93
C ALA A 344 10.12 2.10 -7.07
N ARG A 345 9.74 1.65 -8.26
CA ARG A 345 9.57 0.23 -8.63
C ARG A 345 10.52 -0.20 -9.75
N VAL A 346 11.56 0.59 -10.00
CA VAL A 346 12.52 0.40 -11.09
C VAL A 346 13.95 0.53 -10.58
N LEU A 347 14.91 0.08 -11.37
CA LEU A 347 16.35 0.23 -11.16
C LEU A 347 16.83 1.56 -11.71
N SER A 348 17.91 2.11 -11.15
CA SER A 348 18.69 3.14 -11.81
C SER A 348 19.61 2.55 -12.88
N THR A 349 19.99 3.37 -13.85
CA THR A 349 20.95 2.98 -14.90
C THR A 349 22.30 2.57 -14.30
N ALA A 350 22.73 3.22 -13.22
CA ALA A 350 23.96 2.89 -12.52
C ALA A 350 23.92 1.48 -11.91
N VAL A 351 22.84 1.17 -11.18
CA VAL A 351 22.63 -0.16 -10.58
C VAL A 351 22.47 -1.24 -11.65
N ALA A 352 21.76 -0.96 -12.73
CA ALA A 352 21.56 -1.90 -13.83
C ALA A 352 22.87 -2.36 -14.48
N LYS A 353 23.90 -1.52 -14.53
CA LYS A 353 25.25 -1.85 -15.08
C LYS A 353 25.96 -2.88 -14.20
N GLU A 354 25.77 -2.85 -12.90
CA GLU A 354 26.46 -3.69 -11.93
C GLU A 354 25.60 -4.82 -11.35
N ILE A 355 24.39 -4.98 -11.86
CA ILE A 355 23.36 -5.89 -11.31
C ILE A 355 23.83 -7.35 -11.19
N HIS A 356 24.83 -7.75 -12.00
CA HIS A 356 25.45 -9.09 -11.93
C HIS A 356 26.04 -9.41 -10.57
N LYS A 357 26.50 -8.39 -9.81
CA LYS A 357 27.02 -8.57 -8.45
C LYS A 357 25.90 -9.02 -7.49
N ASN A 358 24.74 -8.37 -7.60
CA ASN A 358 23.55 -8.71 -6.82
C ASN A 358 23.10 -10.16 -7.10
N ILE A 359 22.99 -10.52 -8.38
CA ILE A 359 22.60 -11.88 -8.82
C ILE A 359 23.62 -12.90 -8.35
N GLY A 360 24.93 -12.59 -8.45
CA GLY A 360 26.01 -13.46 -8.05
C GLY A 360 25.96 -13.91 -6.59
N GLY A 361 25.60 -12.99 -5.69
CA GLY A 361 25.41 -13.30 -4.27
C GLY A 361 24.27 -14.26 -3.97
N LEU A 362 23.22 -14.29 -4.83
CA LEU A 362 22.05 -15.16 -4.64
C LEU A 362 22.32 -16.64 -4.91
N LYS A 363 23.43 -16.99 -5.54
CA LYS A 363 23.88 -18.40 -5.71
C LYS A 363 24.04 -19.14 -4.38
N ASN A 364 24.22 -18.40 -3.28
CA ASN A 364 24.35 -18.97 -1.95
C ASN A 364 23.01 -19.34 -1.29
N ILE A 365 21.88 -19.09 -1.97
CA ILE A 365 20.53 -19.39 -1.46
C ILE A 365 19.98 -20.62 -2.19
N PRO A 366 19.86 -21.80 -1.54
CA PRO A 366 19.52 -23.07 -2.21
C PRO A 366 18.24 -22.99 -3.05
N GLY A 367 17.19 -22.35 -2.55
CA GLY A 367 15.86 -22.29 -3.20
C GLY A 367 15.81 -21.42 -4.47
N VAL A 368 16.85 -20.63 -4.76
CA VAL A 368 16.90 -19.73 -5.94
C VAL A 368 18.22 -19.83 -6.70
N ARG A 369 19.17 -20.65 -6.21
CA ARG A 369 20.49 -20.82 -6.82
C ARG A 369 20.41 -21.09 -8.32
N ALA A 370 19.63 -22.09 -8.72
CA ALA A 370 19.51 -22.50 -10.12
C ALA A 370 19.06 -21.34 -11.02
N PHE A 371 18.11 -20.53 -10.56
CA PHE A 371 17.63 -19.37 -11.29
C PHE A 371 18.71 -18.28 -11.43
N ALA A 372 19.46 -18.01 -10.35
CA ALA A 372 20.55 -17.03 -10.39
C ALA A 372 21.68 -17.48 -11.34
N GLU A 373 22.04 -18.76 -11.32
CA GLU A 373 23.05 -19.36 -12.20
C GLU A 373 22.60 -19.32 -13.65
N GLU A 374 21.33 -19.65 -13.95
CA GLU A 374 20.74 -19.57 -15.29
C GLU A 374 20.80 -18.15 -15.86
N VAL A 375 20.40 -17.12 -15.07
CA VAL A 375 20.45 -15.73 -15.49
C VAL A 375 21.86 -15.26 -15.81
N LEU A 376 22.85 -15.67 -15.00
CA LEU A 376 24.26 -15.32 -15.23
C LEU A 376 24.84 -16.02 -16.46
N ALA A 377 24.53 -17.32 -16.62
CA ALA A 377 25.01 -18.11 -17.77
C ALA A 377 24.42 -17.60 -19.10
N ASN A 378 23.13 -17.32 -19.13
CA ASN A 378 22.44 -16.81 -20.32
C ASN A 378 22.72 -15.34 -20.60
N GLY A 379 23.26 -14.59 -19.63
CA GLY A 379 23.61 -13.18 -19.77
C GLY A 379 22.41 -12.24 -19.96
N THR A 380 21.18 -12.68 -19.59
CA THR A 380 19.95 -11.90 -19.79
C THR A 380 19.96 -10.58 -19.03
N TYR A 381 20.71 -10.50 -17.92
CA TYR A 381 20.89 -9.28 -17.12
C TYR A 381 21.58 -8.14 -17.88
N LYS A 382 22.39 -8.44 -18.94
CA LYS A 382 23.15 -7.42 -19.70
C LYS A 382 22.25 -6.38 -20.39
N ASN A 383 21.02 -6.77 -20.70
CA ASN A 383 20.07 -5.91 -21.40
C ASN A 383 19.09 -5.18 -20.47
N ILE A 384 19.16 -5.38 -19.14
CA ILE A 384 18.18 -4.87 -18.19
C ILE A 384 18.03 -3.34 -18.24
N ALA A 385 19.14 -2.63 -18.50
CA ALA A 385 19.15 -1.16 -18.62
C ALA A 385 18.26 -0.62 -19.76
N LYS A 386 17.93 -1.46 -20.75
CA LYS A 386 17.11 -1.09 -21.91
C LYS A 386 15.65 -1.55 -21.76
N THR A 387 15.28 -2.08 -20.61
CA THR A 387 13.93 -2.62 -20.35
C THR A 387 13.10 -1.68 -19.51
N ARG A 388 11.80 -1.99 -19.39
CA ARG A 388 10.87 -1.29 -18.50
C ARG A 388 11.26 -1.30 -17.02
N TYR A 389 12.23 -2.12 -16.62
CA TYR A 389 12.66 -2.27 -15.22
C TYR A 389 13.75 -1.28 -14.83
N THR A 390 14.25 -0.47 -15.77
CA THR A 390 15.25 0.58 -15.50
C THR A 390 14.74 1.92 -16.01
N ASN A 391 14.61 2.92 -15.13
CA ASN A 391 14.14 4.25 -15.51
C ASN A 391 14.50 5.29 -14.44
N ASP A 392 15.58 6.04 -14.68
CA ASP A 392 16.06 7.08 -13.74
C ASP A 392 15.03 8.19 -13.50
N LYS A 393 14.13 8.47 -14.44
CA LYS A 393 13.08 9.51 -14.30
C LYS A 393 11.96 9.13 -13.31
N GLN A 394 11.85 7.85 -12.94
CA GLN A 394 10.87 7.35 -11.97
C GLN A 394 11.49 7.19 -10.57
N ILE A 395 12.71 7.66 -10.37
CA ILE A 395 13.43 7.60 -9.10
C ILE A 395 13.54 9.02 -8.56
N THR A 396 13.02 9.25 -7.38
CA THR A 396 13.17 10.52 -6.66
C THR A 396 14.40 10.49 -5.75
N ASP A 397 14.40 9.57 -4.80
CA ASP A 397 15.45 9.45 -3.78
C ASP A 397 16.19 8.12 -3.89
N HIS A 398 15.44 7.02 -4.01
CA HIS A 398 15.96 5.65 -4.06
C HIS A 398 15.28 4.84 -5.15
N TYR A 399 16.01 3.88 -5.71
CA TYR A 399 15.45 2.86 -6.61
C TYR A 399 14.70 1.76 -5.81
N ALA A 400 14.14 0.79 -6.52
CA ALA A 400 13.32 -0.28 -5.95
C ALA A 400 14.06 -1.11 -4.88
N VAL A 401 13.27 -1.76 -4.02
CA VAL A 401 13.77 -2.73 -3.04
C VAL A 401 14.21 -4.00 -3.77
N ILE A 402 15.51 -4.28 -3.73
CA ILE A 402 16.13 -5.47 -4.33
C ILE A 402 17.09 -6.15 -3.36
N PRO A 403 17.43 -7.44 -3.54
CA PRO A 403 18.51 -8.05 -2.78
C PRO A 403 19.86 -7.45 -3.19
N THR A 404 20.72 -7.20 -2.20
CA THR A 404 22.08 -6.67 -2.44
C THR A 404 23.05 -7.73 -2.96
N GLY A 405 22.73 -9.01 -2.75
CA GLY A 405 23.68 -10.10 -2.96
C GLY A 405 24.72 -10.26 -1.84
N GLN A 406 24.64 -9.45 -0.79
CA GLN A 406 25.52 -9.46 0.37
C GLN A 406 24.75 -9.86 1.65
N GLY A 407 25.42 -9.89 2.80
CA GLY A 407 24.79 -10.21 4.08
C GLY A 407 24.36 -11.67 4.26
N MET A 408 24.76 -12.59 3.39
CA MET A 408 24.30 -13.99 3.38
C MET A 408 24.53 -14.74 4.69
N GLY A 409 25.55 -14.36 5.46
CA GLY A 409 25.82 -14.94 6.80
C GLY A 409 24.69 -14.67 7.80
N ALA A 410 23.92 -13.59 7.61
CA ALA A 410 22.82 -13.22 8.49
C ALA A 410 21.55 -14.06 8.26
N LEU A 411 21.44 -14.79 7.15
CA LEU A 411 20.24 -15.59 6.83
C LEU A 411 19.88 -16.57 7.95
N LYS A 412 20.89 -17.18 8.58
CA LYS A 412 20.70 -18.16 9.69
C LYS A 412 20.08 -17.53 10.95
N SER A 413 20.17 -16.22 11.11
CA SER A 413 19.63 -15.46 12.25
C SER A 413 18.25 -14.86 12.00
N LEU A 414 17.69 -15.03 10.81
CA LEU A 414 16.36 -14.53 10.47
C LEU A 414 15.25 -15.42 11.02
N SER A 415 14.14 -14.81 11.39
CA SER A 415 12.91 -15.55 11.67
C SER A 415 12.39 -16.24 10.41
N GLU A 416 11.58 -17.30 10.57
CA GLU A 416 10.93 -17.97 9.43
C GLU A 416 10.10 -16.97 8.57
N LEU A 417 9.43 -16.04 9.22
CA LEU A 417 8.65 -15.02 8.52
C LEU A 417 9.57 -14.04 7.74
N SER A 418 10.67 -13.59 8.36
CA SER A 418 11.65 -12.71 7.69
C SER A 418 12.28 -13.41 6.48
N MET A 419 12.54 -14.73 6.57
CA MET A 419 13.01 -15.53 5.44
C MET A 419 12.00 -15.59 4.30
N LYS A 420 10.72 -15.80 4.60
CA LYS A 420 9.64 -15.81 3.58
C LYS A 420 9.49 -14.46 2.89
N VAL A 421 9.57 -13.37 3.64
CA VAL A 421 9.55 -12.00 3.07
C VAL A 421 10.77 -11.77 2.18
N TYR A 422 11.94 -12.21 2.60
CA TYR A 422 13.15 -12.13 1.79
C TYR A 422 13.03 -12.95 0.49
N GLU A 423 12.49 -14.18 0.56
CA GLU A 423 12.20 -15.01 -0.62
C GLU A 423 11.27 -14.28 -1.61
N VAL A 424 10.23 -13.60 -1.13
CA VAL A 424 9.32 -12.82 -1.97
C VAL A 424 10.09 -11.74 -2.75
N ILE A 425 10.99 -11.02 -2.09
CA ILE A 425 11.81 -9.97 -2.72
C ILE A 425 12.77 -10.57 -3.76
N VAL A 426 13.49 -11.63 -3.37
CA VAL A 426 14.47 -12.30 -4.23
C VAL A 426 13.83 -12.85 -5.51
N ARG A 427 12.71 -13.55 -5.38
CA ARG A 427 12.00 -14.13 -6.53
C ARG A 427 11.44 -13.05 -7.46
N ARG A 428 10.86 -11.98 -6.92
CA ARG A 428 10.41 -10.82 -7.72
C ARG A 428 11.60 -10.19 -8.48
N PHE A 429 12.74 -10.05 -7.83
CA PHE A 429 13.96 -9.53 -8.44
C PHE A 429 14.49 -10.44 -9.56
N LEU A 430 14.57 -11.73 -9.35
CA LEU A 430 15.05 -12.66 -10.37
C LEU A 430 14.08 -12.76 -11.55
N ALA A 431 12.79 -12.63 -11.33
CA ALA A 431 11.75 -12.74 -12.36
C ALA A 431 11.91 -11.73 -13.51
N ILE A 432 12.46 -10.53 -13.26
CA ILE A 432 12.63 -9.51 -14.31
C ILE A 432 13.67 -9.88 -15.39
N PHE A 433 14.52 -10.87 -15.12
CA PHE A 433 15.55 -11.36 -16.07
C PHE A 433 15.07 -12.52 -16.93
N TYR A 434 13.85 -12.99 -16.72
CA TYR A 434 13.23 -14.08 -17.47
C TYR A 434 12.30 -13.54 -18.57
N PRO A 435 12.06 -14.33 -19.62
CA PRO A 435 11.13 -13.95 -20.66
C PRO A 435 9.71 -13.81 -20.10
N PRO A 436 8.83 -13.06 -20.79
CA PRO A 436 7.41 -12.99 -20.45
C PRO A 436 6.76 -14.36 -20.44
N ALA A 437 5.75 -14.55 -19.60
CA ALA A 437 4.84 -15.67 -19.73
C ALA A 437 4.02 -15.53 -21.03
N VAL A 438 3.86 -16.62 -21.75
CA VAL A 438 3.17 -16.66 -23.04
C VAL A 438 1.89 -17.47 -22.90
N TYR A 439 0.77 -16.81 -23.15
CA TYR A 439 -0.55 -17.45 -23.20
C TYR A 439 -1.04 -17.49 -24.64
N GLN A 440 -1.71 -18.59 -24.99
CA GLN A 440 -2.53 -18.65 -26.17
C GLN A 440 -3.98 -18.44 -25.75
N LYS A 441 -4.61 -17.45 -26.35
CA LYS A 441 -6.05 -17.20 -26.22
C LYS A 441 -6.73 -17.68 -27.50
N VAL A 442 -7.85 -18.37 -27.34
CA VAL A 442 -8.73 -18.77 -28.44
C VAL A 442 -10.13 -18.29 -28.09
N GLY A 443 -10.66 -17.39 -28.91
CA GLY A 443 -12.06 -16.93 -28.84
C GLY A 443 -12.87 -17.67 -29.89
N LEU A 444 -13.91 -18.41 -29.46
CA LEU A 444 -14.86 -19.09 -30.33
C LEU A 444 -16.18 -18.34 -30.29
N VAL A 445 -16.71 -18.00 -31.45
CA VAL A 445 -18.07 -17.49 -31.60
C VAL A 445 -18.90 -18.49 -32.39
N ILE A 446 -19.97 -18.97 -31.79
CA ILE A 446 -20.95 -19.83 -32.44
C ILE A 446 -22.29 -19.14 -32.52
N GLN A 447 -23.08 -19.46 -33.52
CA GLN A 447 -24.43 -18.98 -33.73
C GLN A 447 -25.41 -20.15 -33.62
N ILE A 448 -26.44 -19.96 -32.80
CA ILE A 448 -27.58 -20.90 -32.66
C ILE A 448 -28.85 -20.09 -32.97
N GLY A 449 -29.54 -20.45 -34.03
CA GLY A 449 -30.61 -19.58 -34.55
C GLY A 449 -30.06 -18.21 -34.97
N ASN A 450 -30.63 -17.15 -34.44
CA ASN A 450 -30.16 -15.77 -34.67
C ASN A 450 -29.25 -15.24 -33.54
N GLU A 451 -28.96 -16.05 -32.54
CA GLU A 451 -28.25 -15.63 -31.36
C GLU A 451 -26.81 -16.12 -31.34
N LYS A 452 -25.90 -15.31 -30.80
CA LYS A 452 -24.47 -15.61 -30.73
C LYS A 452 -24.04 -15.99 -29.32
N PHE A 453 -23.20 -17.01 -29.25
CA PHE A 453 -22.58 -17.53 -28.03
C PHE A 453 -21.07 -17.42 -28.14
N PHE A 454 -20.43 -17.03 -27.04
CA PHE A 454 -19.00 -16.73 -26.98
C PHE A 454 -18.32 -17.63 -25.96
N ALA A 455 -17.25 -18.31 -26.36
CA ALA A 455 -16.41 -19.09 -25.49
C ALA A 455 -14.96 -18.59 -25.59
N ASN A 456 -14.34 -18.25 -24.49
CA ASN A 456 -12.98 -17.74 -24.45
C ASN A 456 -12.10 -18.69 -23.63
N PHE A 457 -11.01 -19.13 -24.26
CA PHE A 457 -10.06 -20.07 -23.66
C PHE A 457 -8.69 -19.43 -23.56
N LYS A 458 -8.00 -19.71 -22.45
CA LYS A 458 -6.64 -19.24 -22.19
C LYS A 458 -5.79 -20.38 -21.67
N VAL A 459 -4.69 -20.66 -22.36
CA VAL A 459 -3.72 -21.71 -21.99
C VAL A 459 -2.33 -21.09 -21.87
N LEU A 460 -1.62 -21.45 -20.80
CA LEU A 460 -0.22 -21.07 -20.60
C LEU A 460 0.67 -21.97 -21.47
N ARG A 461 1.31 -21.39 -22.50
CA ARG A 461 2.23 -22.10 -23.42
C ARG A 461 3.68 -22.06 -22.94
N ASP A 462 4.11 -20.94 -22.41
CA ASP A 462 5.44 -20.79 -21.83
C ASP A 462 5.33 -20.07 -20.49
N PRO A 463 5.72 -20.69 -19.39
CA PRO A 463 5.65 -20.06 -18.07
C PRO A 463 6.59 -18.86 -17.92
N GLY A 464 7.67 -18.77 -18.73
CA GLY A 464 8.62 -17.67 -18.63
C GLY A 464 9.03 -17.39 -17.17
N TYR A 465 8.82 -16.13 -16.71
CA TYR A 465 9.16 -15.72 -15.35
C TYR A 465 8.31 -16.40 -14.25
N LEU A 466 7.15 -16.96 -14.57
CA LEU A 466 6.26 -17.57 -13.57
C LEU A 466 6.95 -18.72 -12.83
N LYS A 467 7.85 -19.47 -13.51
CA LYS A 467 8.64 -20.54 -12.87
C LYS A 467 9.50 -20.02 -11.69
N VAL A 468 9.94 -18.76 -11.76
CA VAL A 468 10.72 -18.12 -10.70
C VAL A 468 9.81 -17.69 -9.56
N MET A 469 8.55 -17.34 -9.84
CA MET A 469 7.59 -16.82 -8.86
C MET A 469 6.88 -17.91 -8.04
N GLU A 470 7.26 -19.18 -8.17
CA GLU A 470 6.78 -20.28 -7.33
C GLU A 470 7.44 -20.20 -5.96
N TYR A 471 6.69 -19.72 -4.96
CA TYR A 471 7.20 -19.57 -3.60
C TYR A 471 7.25 -20.89 -2.82
N SER A 472 8.31 -21.10 -2.05
CA SER A 472 8.55 -22.34 -1.28
C SER A 472 7.49 -22.63 -0.22
N PHE A 473 6.82 -21.60 0.28
CA PHE A 473 5.83 -21.68 1.34
C PHE A 473 4.39 -21.94 0.84
N PHE A 474 4.14 -21.97 -0.48
CA PHE A 474 2.88 -22.45 -1.03
C PHE A 474 2.95 -23.94 -1.31
N LYS A 475 1.97 -24.71 -0.79
CA LYS A 475 1.86 -26.14 -1.12
C LYS A 475 1.61 -26.28 -2.63
N LYS A 476 2.42 -27.10 -3.32
CA LYS A 476 2.11 -27.51 -4.70
C LYS A 476 0.73 -28.16 -4.68
N LYS A 477 -0.25 -27.54 -5.34
CA LYS A 477 -1.52 -28.19 -5.60
C LYS A 477 -1.26 -29.33 -6.59
N SER A 478 -1.70 -30.55 -6.24
CA SER A 478 -1.76 -31.68 -7.17
C SER A 478 -2.50 -31.26 -8.44
N ALA A 479 -2.04 -31.78 -9.57
CA ALA A 479 -2.39 -31.39 -10.95
C ALA A 479 -3.86 -31.67 -11.33
N SER A 480 -4.82 -31.12 -10.60
CA SER A 480 -6.22 -31.07 -10.99
C SER A 480 -6.84 -29.80 -10.40
N GLY A 481 -6.93 -28.78 -11.24
CA GLY A 481 -7.52 -27.47 -10.89
C GLY A 481 -6.49 -26.37 -10.68
N ALA A 482 -5.87 -25.93 -11.75
CA ALA A 482 -4.96 -24.78 -11.76
C ALA A 482 -5.76 -23.49 -11.90
N SER A 483 -6.06 -22.83 -10.79
CA SER A 483 -6.12 -21.38 -10.80
C SER A 483 -4.81 -20.88 -10.22
N ALA A 484 -3.93 -20.38 -11.05
CA ALA A 484 -2.72 -19.72 -10.65
C ALA A 484 -3.07 -18.46 -9.84
N GLN A 485 -2.98 -18.55 -8.52
CA GLN A 485 -3.10 -17.41 -7.60
C GLN A 485 -1.87 -16.50 -7.69
N GLY A 486 -1.37 -16.26 -8.90
CA GLY A 486 -0.21 -15.44 -9.20
C GLY A 486 -0.52 -14.08 -9.82
N ASP A 487 -1.75 -13.82 -10.21
CA ASP A 487 -2.00 -12.79 -11.22
C ASP A 487 -2.52 -11.44 -10.73
N ASP A 488 -2.86 -11.26 -9.47
CA ASP A 488 -3.28 -9.95 -8.95
C ASP A 488 -2.19 -9.22 -8.16
N ALA A 489 -0.93 -9.38 -8.58
CA ALA A 489 0.19 -8.67 -7.95
C ALA A 489 0.40 -7.26 -8.50
N ASP A 490 -0.23 -6.89 -9.61
CA ASP A 490 -0.32 -5.51 -10.05
C ASP A 490 -1.63 -4.92 -9.52
N GLY A 491 -1.52 -3.94 -8.61
CA GLY A 491 -2.64 -3.23 -7.99
C GLY A 491 -3.46 -2.34 -8.95
N GLN A 492 -3.50 -2.70 -10.22
CA GLN A 492 -4.52 -2.21 -11.12
C GLN A 492 -5.79 -3.01 -10.85
N THR A 493 -6.75 -2.37 -10.21
CA THR A 493 -8.15 -2.72 -10.32
C THR A 493 -8.48 -2.81 -11.81
N SER A 494 -8.31 -4.00 -12.40
CA SER A 494 -8.98 -4.31 -13.64
C SER A 494 -10.47 -4.23 -13.32
N GLY A 495 -11.09 -3.17 -13.82
CA GLY A 495 -12.52 -3.09 -13.90
C GLY A 495 -13.04 -4.39 -14.52
N ASN A 496 -14.16 -4.85 -13.99
CA ASN A 496 -14.97 -5.96 -14.47
C ASN A 496 -14.70 -6.30 -15.93
N THR A 497 -13.87 -7.29 -16.19
CA THR A 497 -13.91 -8.02 -17.45
C THR A 497 -15.05 -9.02 -17.31
N ASP A 498 -16.19 -8.66 -17.87
CA ASP A 498 -17.46 -9.40 -17.81
C ASP A 498 -17.47 -10.69 -18.65
N SER A 499 -16.34 -11.21 -19.08
CA SER A 499 -16.20 -12.52 -19.69
C SER A 499 -15.27 -13.37 -18.84
N GLU A 500 -15.83 -14.39 -18.19
CA GLU A 500 -15.05 -15.42 -17.50
C GLU A 500 -14.18 -16.12 -18.56
N GLU A 501 -12.88 -15.83 -18.59
CA GLU A 501 -11.92 -16.63 -19.37
C GLU A 501 -11.80 -17.98 -18.69
N GLN A 502 -12.18 -19.06 -19.39
CA GLN A 502 -12.00 -20.43 -18.89
C GLN A 502 -10.52 -20.79 -19.03
N GLU A 503 -9.80 -20.91 -17.89
CA GLU A 503 -8.48 -21.53 -17.90
C GLU A 503 -8.65 -23.03 -18.15
N ILE A 504 -8.27 -23.49 -19.32
CA ILE A 504 -8.27 -24.90 -19.68
C ILE A 504 -6.84 -25.43 -19.51
N SER A 505 -6.69 -26.47 -18.71
CA SER A 505 -5.44 -27.24 -18.62
C SER A 505 -5.29 -28.27 -19.76
N ASP A 506 -6.32 -28.45 -20.59
CA ASP A 506 -6.35 -29.42 -21.68
C ASP A 506 -5.90 -28.79 -23.00
N GLU A 507 -4.65 -29.07 -23.38
CA GLU A 507 -4.06 -28.61 -24.63
C GLU A 507 -4.79 -29.21 -25.85
N HIS A 508 -5.31 -30.44 -25.73
CA HIS A 508 -6.02 -31.11 -26.80
C HIS A 508 -7.32 -30.39 -27.15
N LEU A 509 -8.10 -30.02 -26.15
CA LEU A 509 -9.33 -29.24 -26.37
C LEU A 509 -9.05 -27.89 -27.01
N LEU A 510 -7.97 -27.20 -26.59
CA LEU A 510 -7.58 -25.93 -27.20
C LEU A 510 -7.24 -26.10 -28.68
N GLU A 511 -6.54 -27.18 -29.04
CA GLU A 511 -6.18 -27.46 -30.45
C GLU A 511 -7.41 -27.81 -31.26
N LEU A 512 -8.35 -28.59 -30.73
CA LEU A 512 -9.62 -28.88 -31.39
C LEU A 512 -10.39 -27.61 -31.71
N VAL A 513 -10.59 -26.74 -30.70
CA VAL A 513 -11.28 -25.44 -30.90
C VAL A 513 -10.52 -24.54 -31.88
N ALA A 514 -9.19 -24.50 -31.76
CA ALA A 514 -8.36 -23.67 -32.61
C ALA A 514 -8.41 -24.12 -34.11
N ASN A 515 -8.66 -25.37 -34.39
CA ASN A 515 -8.72 -25.92 -35.75
C ASN A 515 -10.11 -25.87 -36.39
N LEU A 516 -11.15 -25.44 -35.64
CA LEU A 516 -12.48 -25.25 -36.19
C LEU A 516 -12.47 -24.22 -37.31
N LYS A 517 -13.22 -24.51 -38.38
CA LYS A 517 -13.39 -23.62 -39.50
C LYS A 517 -14.75 -22.92 -39.44
N LYS A 518 -14.80 -21.69 -39.94
CA LYS A 518 -16.07 -20.97 -40.12
C LYS A 518 -17.06 -21.79 -40.93
N GLY A 519 -18.33 -21.85 -40.51
CA GLY A 519 -19.39 -22.59 -41.16
C GLY A 519 -19.54 -24.05 -40.71
N VAL A 520 -18.62 -24.57 -39.91
CA VAL A 520 -18.76 -25.92 -39.31
C VAL A 520 -19.99 -25.91 -38.39
N GLN A 521 -20.80 -26.95 -38.50
CA GLN A 521 -21.98 -27.19 -37.67
C GLN A 521 -21.65 -28.21 -36.59
N ILE A 522 -22.02 -27.90 -35.35
CA ILE A 522 -21.75 -28.69 -34.16
C ILE A 522 -23.09 -28.90 -33.43
N PRO A 523 -23.47 -30.13 -33.05
CA PRO A 523 -24.68 -30.36 -32.27
C PRO A 523 -24.68 -29.61 -30.95
N VAL A 524 -25.82 -29.04 -30.57
CA VAL A 524 -26.03 -28.40 -29.26
C VAL A 524 -26.56 -29.43 -28.29
N ASP A 525 -25.83 -29.67 -27.20
CA ASP A 525 -26.22 -30.69 -26.20
C ASP A 525 -27.30 -30.15 -25.26
N GLY A 526 -27.43 -28.84 -25.11
CA GLY A 526 -28.42 -28.22 -24.26
C GLY A 526 -28.06 -26.80 -23.81
N TYR A 527 -28.88 -26.28 -22.92
CA TYR A 527 -28.72 -24.92 -22.36
C TYR A 527 -28.77 -24.96 -20.84
N GLU A 528 -28.02 -24.02 -20.24
CA GLU A 528 -28.02 -23.84 -18.78
C GLU A 528 -28.19 -22.34 -18.46
N ILE A 529 -28.94 -22.03 -17.39
CA ILE A 529 -29.06 -20.67 -16.86
C ILE A 529 -28.12 -20.55 -15.67
N LYS A 530 -27.06 -19.77 -15.84
CA LYS A 530 -26.13 -19.44 -14.76
C LYS A 530 -26.60 -18.20 -14.02
N GLU A 531 -27.07 -18.39 -12.79
CA GLU A 531 -27.49 -17.29 -11.94
C GLU A 531 -26.29 -16.59 -11.32
N GLY A 532 -26.31 -15.27 -11.31
CA GLY A 532 -25.32 -14.42 -10.67
C GLY A 532 -25.99 -13.28 -9.90
N GLU A 533 -25.22 -12.63 -9.06
CA GLU A 533 -25.65 -11.46 -8.30
C GLU A 533 -24.51 -10.45 -8.28
N THR A 534 -24.84 -9.18 -8.51
CA THR A 534 -23.83 -8.12 -8.38
C THR A 534 -23.30 -8.06 -6.94
N SER A 535 -22.02 -7.76 -6.78
CA SER A 535 -21.38 -7.67 -5.48
C SER A 535 -20.91 -6.25 -5.19
N PRO A 536 -20.98 -5.79 -3.92
CA PRO A 536 -20.44 -4.49 -3.55
C PRO A 536 -18.90 -4.47 -3.68
N PRO A 537 -18.31 -3.28 -3.74
CA PRO A 537 -16.86 -3.15 -3.75
C PRO A 537 -16.25 -3.78 -2.49
N LYS A 538 -15.07 -4.36 -2.63
CA LYS A 538 -14.37 -5.00 -1.50
C LYS A 538 -13.91 -3.97 -0.47
N ARG A 539 -14.00 -4.33 0.82
CA ARG A 539 -13.40 -3.53 1.90
C ARG A 539 -11.88 -3.50 1.74
N TYR A 540 -11.28 -2.41 2.20
CA TYR A 540 -9.83 -2.32 2.25
C TYR A 540 -9.26 -3.31 3.27
N THR A 541 -8.16 -3.96 2.91
CA THR A 541 -7.22 -4.56 3.87
C THR A 541 -6.16 -3.54 4.26
N SER A 542 -5.39 -3.79 5.31
CA SER A 542 -4.30 -2.89 5.71
C SER A 542 -3.28 -2.69 4.57
N GLY A 543 -2.96 -3.75 3.81
CA GLY A 543 -2.08 -3.67 2.66
C GLY A 543 -2.70 -2.94 1.46
N SER A 544 -3.95 -3.27 1.08
CA SER A 544 -4.61 -2.57 -0.03
C SER A 544 -4.91 -1.10 0.30
N MET A 545 -5.02 -0.73 1.60
CA MET A 545 -5.16 0.66 2.00
C MET A 545 -3.86 1.45 1.76
N VAL A 546 -2.70 0.86 2.03
CA VAL A 546 -1.40 1.47 1.72
C VAL A 546 -1.27 1.74 0.22
N LEU A 547 -1.64 0.76 -0.63
CA LEU A 547 -1.67 0.96 -2.08
C LEU A 547 -2.68 2.03 -2.51
N ALA A 548 -3.87 2.07 -1.88
CA ALA A 548 -4.84 3.11 -2.17
C ALA A 548 -4.35 4.51 -1.79
N MET A 549 -3.55 4.62 -0.71
CA MET A 549 -2.87 5.87 -0.35
C MET A 549 -1.82 6.27 -1.39
N GLU A 550 -1.01 5.32 -1.86
CA GLU A 550 -0.01 5.54 -2.90
C GLU A 550 -0.67 5.96 -4.24
N ASN A 551 -1.79 5.33 -4.57
CA ASN A 551 -2.52 5.59 -5.80
C ASN A 551 -3.69 6.58 -5.62
N ALA A 552 -3.70 7.38 -4.55
CA ALA A 552 -4.79 8.29 -4.24
C ALA A 552 -5.06 9.32 -5.35
N GLY A 553 -4.10 9.56 -6.23
CA GLY A 553 -4.29 10.38 -7.43
C GLY A 553 -5.43 9.90 -8.33
N GLN A 554 -5.72 8.60 -8.35
CA GLN A 554 -6.85 8.06 -9.14
C GLN A 554 -8.22 8.54 -8.63
N LEU A 555 -8.31 9.03 -7.40
CA LEU A 555 -9.52 9.58 -6.81
C LEU A 555 -9.69 11.08 -7.06
N ILE A 556 -8.73 11.72 -7.73
CA ILE A 556 -8.71 13.15 -8.03
C ILE A 556 -9.22 13.36 -9.46
N GLU A 557 -10.26 14.17 -9.62
CA GLU A 557 -10.83 14.51 -10.93
C GLU A 557 -9.95 15.49 -11.71
N ASP A 558 -9.34 16.45 -11.00
CA ASP A 558 -8.42 17.43 -11.58
C ASP A 558 -7.14 16.76 -12.10
N GLU A 559 -6.92 16.84 -13.43
CA GLU A 559 -5.79 16.19 -14.10
C GLU A 559 -4.44 16.75 -13.66
N GLU A 560 -4.35 18.04 -13.38
CA GLU A 560 -3.11 18.69 -12.95
C GLU A 560 -2.72 18.21 -11.54
N LEU A 561 -3.66 18.23 -10.59
CA LEU A 561 -3.45 17.72 -9.25
C LEU A 561 -3.20 16.20 -9.25
N ARG A 562 -3.90 15.46 -10.11
CA ARG A 562 -3.66 14.02 -10.31
C ARG A 562 -2.23 13.75 -10.77
N ALA A 563 -1.73 14.51 -11.73
CA ALA A 563 -0.38 14.37 -12.26
C ALA A 563 0.68 14.65 -11.18
N GLN A 564 0.43 15.58 -10.26
CA GLN A 564 1.35 15.98 -9.20
C GLN A 564 1.62 14.89 -8.16
N ILE A 565 0.60 14.11 -7.80
CA ILE A 565 0.76 12.99 -6.85
C ILE A 565 0.86 11.63 -7.52
N LYS A 566 0.98 11.63 -8.86
CA LYS A 566 1.25 10.40 -9.60
C LYS A 566 2.61 9.84 -9.20
N GLY A 567 2.59 8.75 -8.43
CA GLY A 567 3.79 8.09 -7.92
C GLY A 567 4.16 8.42 -6.48
N SER A 568 3.66 9.52 -5.89
CA SER A 568 3.88 9.87 -4.47
C SER A 568 2.66 9.59 -3.59
N GLY A 569 1.45 9.77 -4.10
CA GLY A 569 0.21 9.53 -3.36
C GLY A 569 0.02 10.46 -2.14
N ILE A 570 -0.74 9.98 -1.16
CA ILE A 570 -0.93 10.66 0.14
C ILE A 570 -0.12 9.95 1.23
N GLY A 571 0.55 10.73 2.07
CA GLY A 571 1.56 10.23 3.00
C GLY A 571 2.82 9.72 2.28
N THR A 572 3.90 9.57 3.00
CA THR A 572 5.15 8.98 2.45
C THR A 572 5.20 7.49 2.69
N SER A 573 6.08 6.80 1.97
CA SER A 573 6.44 5.40 2.22
C SER A 573 6.75 5.15 3.71
N ALA A 574 7.39 6.10 4.39
CA ALA A 574 7.71 6.00 5.81
C ALA A 574 6.49 6.09 6.74
N THR A 575 5.46 6.88 6.40
CA THR A 575 4.37 7.25 7.33
C THR A 575 3.04 6.53 7.08
N ARG A 576 2.80 5.94 5.91
CA ARG A 576 1.51 5.31 5.57
C ARG A 576 1.08 4.24 6.57
N ALA A 577 2.01 3.36 6.96
CA ALA A 577 1.74 2.29 7.92
C ALA A 577 1.36 2.85 9.31
N GLU A 578 2.11 3.84 9.80
CA GLU A 578 1.88 4.48 11.07
C GLU A 578 0.53 5.22 11.12
N ILE A 579 0.13 5.87 10.04
CA ILE A 579 -1.18 6.54 9.93
C ILE A 579 -2.32 5.55 10.14
N ILE A 580 -2.26 4.37 9.52
CA ILE A 580 -3.26 3.32 9.70
C ILE A 580 -3.25 2.83 11.17
N ALA A 581 -2.07 2.58 11.73
CA ALA A 581 -1.93 2.17 13.13
C ALA A 581 -2.49 3.22 14.10
N LYS A 582 -2.26 4.52 13.84
CA LYS A 582 -2.78 5.64 14.63
C LYS A 582 -4.31 5.72 14.56
N LEU A 583 -4.92 5.52 13.40
CA LEU A 583 -6.38 5.48 13.27
C LEU A 583 -7.00 4.31 14.05
N VAL A 584 -6.34 3.16 14.08
CA VAL A 584 -6.78 2.00 14.89
C VAL A 584 -6.58 2.28 16.37
N LYS A 585 -5.44 2.87 16.78
CA LYS A 585 -5.16 3.26 18.17
C LYS A 585 -6.17 4.28 18.69
N ASN A 586 -6.55 5.25 17.86
CA ASN A 586 -7.56 6.26 18.19
C ASN A 586 -8.99 5.69 18.17
N LYS A 587 -9.17 4.41 17.90
CA LYS A 587 -10.49 3.73 17.77
C LYS A 587 -11.38 4.31 16.67
N TYR A 588 -10.82 4.97 15.65
CA TYR A 588 -11.57 5.42 14.49
C TYR A 588 -11.79 4.28 13.51
N LEU A 589 -10.80 3.40 13.40
CA LEU A 589 -10.86 2.20 12.58
C LEU A 589 -10.68 0.94 13.45
N ALA A 590 -11.27 -0.15 12.99
CA ALA A 590 -11.05 -1.50 13.51
C ALA A 590 -10.29 -2.33 12.49
N LEU A 591 -9.29 -3.08 12.94
CA LEU A 591 -8.49 -3.99 12.13
C LEU A 591 -8.72 -5.44 12.54
N ASN A 592 -9.22 -6.26 11.64
CA ASN A 592 -9.28 -7.69 11.84
C ASN A 592 -7.89 -8.32 11.62
N LYS A 593 -7.25 -8.76 12.70
CA LYS A 593 -5.88 -9.31 12.64
C LYS A 593 -5.73 -10.57 11.77
N LYS A 594 -6.80 -11.37 11.61
CA LYS A 594 -6.76 -12.61 10.82
C LYS A 594 -6.90 -12.35 9.31
N THR A 595 -7.74 -11.40 8.93
CA THR A 595 -8.03 -11.10 7.52
C THR A 595 -7.34 -9.84 7.03
N GLN A 596 -6.79 -9.04 7.95
CA GLN A 596 -6.25 -7.69 7.72
C GLN A 596 -7.30 -6.69 7.18
N VAL A 597 -8.59 -7.01 7.22
CA VAL A 597 -9.66 -6.10 6.79
C VAL A 597 -9.80 -4.95 7.77
N ILE A 598 -9.92 -3.75 7.22
CA ILE A 598 -10.16 -2.50 7.95
C ILE A 598 -11.63 -2.11 7.76
N THR A 599 -12.26 -1.72 8.86
CA THR A 599 -13.63 -1.15 8.88
C THR A 599 -13.68 0.08 9.76
N PRO A 600 -14.58 1.03 9.55
CA PRO A 600 -14.78 2.11 10.50
C PRO A 600 -15.39 1.56 11.81
N THR A 601 -15.22 2.30 12.90
CA THR A 601 -16.00 2.14 14.12
C THR A 601 -17.13 3.16 14.13
N LEU A 602 -18.08 3.07 15.07
CA LEU A 602 -19.09 4.12 15.23
C LEU A 602 -18.42 5.49 15.51
N MET A 603 -17.41 5.52 16.37
CA MET A 603 -16.65 6.74 16.63
C MET A 603 -16.00 7.27 15.36
N GLY A 604 -15.41 6.40 14.54
CA GLY A 604 -14.79 6.80 13.27
C GLY A 604 -15.79 7.43 12.28
N GLU A 605 -17.01 6.88 12.17
CA GLU A 605 -18.05 7.51 11.35
C GLU A 605 -18.52 8.85 11.91
N MET A 606 -18.66 8.95 13.24
CA MET A 606 -19.02 10.22 13.87
C MET A 606 -17.96 11.29 13.63
N ILE A 607 -16.67 10.94 13.74
CA ILE A 607 -15.58 11.88 13.44
C ILE A 607 -15.59 12.27 11.96
N TYR A 608 -15.84 11.31 11.05
CA TYR A 608 -16.03 11.63 9.64
C TYR A 608 -17.15 12.66 9.43
N ASP A 609 -18.31 12.47 10.05
CA ASP A 609 -19.44 13.39 9.92
C ASP A 609 -19.13 14.77 10.51
N VAL A 610 -18.45 14.84 11.64
CA VAL A 610 -17.97 16.11 12.21
C VAL A 610 -17.07 16.85 11.23
N VAL A 611 -16.09 16.17 10.63
CA VAL A 611 -15.17 16.78 9.66
C VAL A 611 -15.91 17.16 8.37
N ASN A 612 -16.86 16.33 7.91
CA ASN A 612 -17.62 16.56 6.69
C ASN A 612 -18.49 17.84 6.75
N VAL A 613 -19.06 18.16 7.91
CA VAL A 613 -19.86 19.38 8.09
C VAL A 613 -19.00 20.61 8.46
N SER A 614 -17.72 20.43 8.84
CA SER A 614 -16.85 21.51 9.32
C SER A 614 -15.71 21.81 8.35
N ILE A 615 -14.76 20.90 8.16
CA ILE A 615 -13.56 21.07 7.32
C ILE A 615 -13.49 19.94 6.29
N ARG A 616 -14.50 19.87 5.44
CA ARG A 616 -14.70 18.77 4.47
C ARG A 616 -13.46 18.48 3.60
N SER A 617 -12.67 19.51 3.29
CA SER A 617 -11.45 19.35 2.48
C SER A 617 -10.43 18.37 3.08
N LEU A 618 -10.40 18.20 4.41
CA LEU A 618 -9.52 17.22 5.06
C LEU A 618 -9.87 15.76 4.73
N LEU A 619 -11.10 15.50 4.26
CA LEU A 619 -11.54 14.15 3.88
C LEU A 619 -11.12 13.77 2.46
N ASN A 620 -10.62 14.72 1.65
CA ASN A 620 -10.30 14.53 0.24
C ASN A 620 -8.79 14.46 0.01
N PRO A 621 -8.32 13.61 -0.92
CA PRO A 621 -6.91 13.53 -1.28
C PRO A 621 -6.40 14.79 -2.01
N GLU A 622 -7.28 15.56 -2.66
CA GLU A 622 -6.96 16.80 -3.38
C GLU A 622 -6.25 17.82 -2.51
N LEU A 623 -6.73 18.01 -1.27
CA LEU A 623 -6.08 18.94 -0.32
C LEU A 623 -4.64 18.49 -0.06
N THR A 624 -4.44 17.20 0.24
CA THR A 624 -3.11 16.63 0.49
C THR A 624 -2.21 16.76 -0.73
N ALA A 625 -2.75 16.48 -1.92
CA ALA A 625 -2.02 16.61 -3.19
C ALA A 625 -1.56 18.04 -3.44
N SER A 626 -2.46 19.01 -3.21
CA SER A 626 -2.14 20.44 -3.38
C SER A 626 -1.01 20.90 -2.46
N TRP A 627 -1.01 20.47 -1.19
CA TRP A 627 0.07 20.80 -0.26
C TRP A 627 1.40 20.09 -0.59
N GLU A 628 1.37 18.80 -0.96
CA GLU A 628 2.59 18.10 -1.41
C GLU A 628 3.18 18.72 -2.68
N LYS A 629 2.33 19.22 -3.59
CA LYS A 629 2.77 20.00 -4.75
C LYS A 629 3.55 21.26 -4.30
N GLY A 630 3.01 21.99 -3.34
CA GLY A 630 3.68 23.16 -2.77
C GLY A 630 5.05 22.82 -2.16
N LEU A 631 5.14 21.69 -1.42
CA LEU A 631 6.41 21.22 -0.86
C LEU A 631 7.43 20.82 -1.93
N THR A 632 6.96 20.25 -3.05
CA THR A 632 7.82 19.96 -4.20
C THR A 632 8.39 21.25 -4.81
N TYR A 633 7.57 22.26 -4.98
CA TYR A 633 8.02 23.56 -5.49
C TYR A 633 9.05 24.23 -4.57
N VAL A 634 8.92 24.09 -3.25
CA VAL A 634 9.94 24.56 -2.31
C VAL A 634 11.25 23.78 -2.48
N ALA A 635 11.17 22.44 -2.58
CA ALA A 635 12.35 21.60 -2.77
C ALA A 635 13.09 21.90 -4.10
N GLU A 636 12.34 22.29 -5.13
CA GLU A 636 12.86 22.73 -6.43
C GLU A 636 13.33 24.19 -6.44
N GLY A 637 13.02 24.96 -5.39
CA GLY A 637 13.33 26.39 -5.31
C GLY A 637 12.42 27.30 -6.14
N SER A 638 11.28 26.77 -6.63
CA SER A 638 10.32 27.52 -7.47
C SER A 638 9.45 28.48 -6.64
N ILE A 639 9.23 28.19 -5.35
CA ILE A 639 8.57 29.07 -4.38
C ILE A 639 9.39 29.12 -3.09
N THR A 640 9.26 30.22 -2.36
CA THR A 640 9.95 30.40 -1.09
C THR A 640 9.23 29.74 0.09
N SER A 641 9.96 29.49 1.19
CA SER A 641 9.36 29.03 2.45
C SER A 641 8.32 30.01 2.99
N ASP A 642 8.54 31.31 2.83
CA ASP A 642 7.63 32.34 3.33
C ASP A 642 6.32 32.39 2.55
N GLU A 643 6.37 32.23 1.22
CA GLU A 643 5.16 32.09 0.39
C GLU A 643 4.33 30.87 0.80
N TYR A 644 4.99 29.76 1.07
CA TYR A 644 4.32 28.55 1.53
C TYR A 644 3.67 28.75 2.91
N MET A 645 4.41 29.33 3.86
CA MET A 645 3.90 29.59 5.22
C MET A 645 2.75 30.59 5.21
N HIS A 646 2.77 31.61 4.35
CA HIS A 646 1.68 32.58 4.21
C HIS A 646 0.37 31.90 3.74
N LYS A 647 0.47 31.00 2.75
CA LYS A 647 -0.68 30.20 2.29
C LYS A 647 -1.23 29.31 3.40
N LEU A 648 -0.34 28.68 4.18
CA LEU A 648 -0.73 27.81 5.30
C LEU A 648 -1.42 28.60 6.41
N ASP A 649 -0.87 29.77 6.81
CA ASP A 649 -1.48 30.66 7.80
C ASP A 649 -2.89 31.09 7.36
N HIS A 650 -3.04 31.55 6.14
CA HIS A 650 -4.35 31.94 5.58
C HIS A 650 -5.35 30.79 5.60
N PHE A 651 -4.93 29.61 5.20
CA PHE A 651 -5.80 28.41 5.21
C PHE A 651 -6.29 28.07 6.62
N ILE A 652 -5.38 28.06 7.60
CA ILE A 652 -5.73 27.73 8.99
C ILE A 652 -6.69 28.75 9.58
N ARG A 653 -6.44 30.06 9.40
CA ARG A 653 -7.32 31.12 9.88
C ARG A 653 -8.70 31.02 9.25
N SER A 654 -8.77 30.99 7.94
CA SER A 654 -10.01 30.93 7.19
C SER A 654 -10.88 29.74 7.61
N ARG A 655 -10.28 28.54 7.79
CA ARG A 655 -11.03 27.35 8.23
C ARG A 655 -11.45 27.42 9.69
N THR A 656 -10.61 27.97 10.55
CA THR A 656 -10.94 28.19 11.97
C THR A 656 -12.14 29.12 12.11
N ASP A 657 -12.11 30.26 11.43
CA ASP A 657 -13.19 31.25 11.46
C ASP A 657 -14.51 30.67 10.93
N ALA A 658 -14.48 29.96 9.82
CA ALA A 658 -15.66 29.31 9.26
C ALA A 658 -16.32 28.33 10.24
N VAL A 659 -15.51 27.52 10.94
CA VAL A 659 -16.03 26.57 11.97
C VAL A 659 -16.55 27.31 13.20
N MET A 660 -15.93 28.41 13.59
CA MET A 660 -16.41 29.20 14.73
C MET A 660 -17.78 29.86 14.46
N GLN A 661 -18.05 30.25 13.22
CA GLN A 661 -19.29 30.92 12.83
C GLN A 661 -20.46 29.96 12.63
N THR A 662 -20.21 28.64 12.50
CA THR A 662 -21.24 27.63 12.20
C THR A 662 -21.56 26.74 13.39
N ASN A 663 -22.81 26.25 13.48
CA ASN A 663 -23.21 25.25 14.47
C ASN A 663 -23.98 24.11 13.79
N HIS A 664 -23.37 22.94 13.75
CA HIS A 664 -23.92 21.75 13.10
C HIS A 664 -24.39 20.66 14.09
N GLN A 665 -24.51 20.94 15.38
CA GLN A 665 -24.82 19.92 16.39
C GLN A 665 -26.12 19.15 16.13
N TYR A 666 -27.17 19.84 15.62
CA TYR A 666 -28.44 19.18 15.30
C TYR A 666 -28.30 18.22 14.09
N ALA A 667 -27.62 18.66 13.04
CA ALA A 667 -27.37 17.82 11.87
C ALA A 667 -26.51 16.60 12.24
N LEU A 668 -25.49 16.78 13.06
CA LEU A 668 -24.62 15.71 13.54
C LEU A 668 -25.40 14.64 14.31
N ARG A 669 -26.34 15.03 15.18
CA ARG A 669 -27.16 14.05 15.89
C ARG A 669 -27.91 13.12 14.94
N ARG A 670 -28.48 13.65 13.86
CA ARG A 670 -29.16 12.84 12.83
C ARG A 670 -28.22 11.87 12.12
N TYR A 671 -26.99 12.31 11.78
CA TYR A 671 -25.99 11.44 11.18
C TYR A 671 -25.55 10.32 12.13
N PHE A 672 -25.36 10.62 13.42
CA PHE A 672 -25.00 9.63 14.44
C PHE A 672 -26.11 8.59 14.61
N ASP A 673 -27.37 9.03 14.67
CA ASP A 673 -28.53 8.14 14.76
C ASP A 673 -28.65 7.23 13.53
N ALA A 674 -28.31 7.73 12.32
CA ALA A 674 -28.30 6.94 11.10
C ALA A 674 -27.16 5.90 11.05
N ALA A 675 -26.00 6.20 11.63
CA ALA A 675 -24.86 5.30 11.67
C ALA A 675 -24.96 4.23 12.77
N ALA A 676 -25.47 4.56 13.93
CA ALA A 676 -25.47 3.72 15.14
C ALA A 676 -26.07 2.30 14.94
N PRO A 677 -27.15 2.08 14.16
CA PRO A 677 -27.73 0.75 13.98
C PRO A 677 -26.75 -0.29 13.39
N TYR A 678 -25.78 0.14 12.60
CA TYR A 678 -24.79 -0.75 11.97
C TYR A 678 -23.73 -1.27 12.95
N TYR A 679 -23.62 -0.68 14.14
CA TYR A 679 -22.62 -1.00 15.18
C TYR A 679 -23.21 -1.68 16.42
N LYS A 680 -24.54 -1.86 16.48
CA LYS A 680 -25.19 -2.62 17.55
C LYS A 680 -24.78 -4.09 17.45
N PRO A 681 -24.46 -4.77 18.57
CA PRO A 681 -24.26 -6.22 18.56
C PRO A 681 -25.48 -6.89 17.96
N LYS A 682 -25.30 -7.77 16.98
CA LYS A 682 -26.40 -8.63 16.50
C LYS A 682 -26.87 -9.42 17.71
N SER A 683 -28.09 -9.16 18.19
CA SER A 683 -28.72 -9.99 19.22
C SER A 683 -28.70 -11.43 18.70
N THR A 684 -28.07 -12.31 19.45
CA THR A 684 -28.17 -13.75 19.21
C THR A 684 -29.66 -14.11 19.21
N ARG A 685 -30.20 -14.44 18.04
CA ARG A 685 -31.55 -15.03 17.97
C ARG A 685 -31.56 -16.20 18.90
N GLN A 686 -32.25 -16.05 20.03
CA GLN A 686 -32.66 -17.20 20.84
C GLN A 686 -33.47 -18.12 19.93
N THR A 687 -32.87 -19.20 19.49
CA THR A 687 -33.62 -20.36 19.01
C THR A 687 -34.40 -20.87 20.19
N SER A 688 -35.71 -20.58 20.22
CA SER A 688 -36.66 -21.19 21.11
C SER A 688 -36.68 -22.71 20.83
N ARG A 689 -35.91 -23.45 21.59
CA ARG A 689 -36.07 -24.90 21.68
C ARG A 689 -37.35 -25.13 22.50
N SER A 690 -38.43 -25.52 21.83
CA SER A 690 -39.54 -26.17 22.46
C SER A 690 -39.03 -27.47 23.11
N GLY A 691 -38.78 -27.44 24.40
CA GLY A 691 -38.36 -28.56 25.19
C GLY A 691 -39.58 -29.30 25.74
N THR A 692 -39.86 -30.47 25.21
CA THR A 692 -40.75 -31.48 25.79
C THR A 692 -40.22 -31.86 27.18
N LYS A 693 -41.04 -31.58 28.21
CA LYS A 693 -40.81 -32.05 29.59
C LYS A 693 -40.81 -33.58 29.66
N LYS A 694 -39.68 -34.19 29.95
CA LYS A 694 -39.62 -35.54 30.50
C LYS A 694 -39.52 -35.40 32.03
N GLN A 695 -40.56 -35.88 32.74
CA GLN A 695 -40.56 -36.14 34.18
C GLN A 695 -39.54 -37.22 34.50
N THR A 696 -38.65 -36.98 35.45
CA THR A 696 -37.90 -38.01 36.17
C THR A 696 -38.03 -37.81 37.68
N LYS A 697 -38.37 -38.92 38.35
CA LYS A 697 -38.56 -39.11 39.80
C LYS A 697 -37.27 -38.77 40.59
N PRO A 698 -37.44 -38.41 41.88
CA PRO A 698 -36.30 -38.12 42.74
C PRO A 698 -35.66 -39.40 43.29
N ALA A 699 -34.35 -39.46 43.26
CA ALA A 699 -33.56 -40.47 43.98
C ALA A 699 -32.82 -39.82 45.17
N ALA A 700 -32.77 -40.62 46.24
CA ALA A 700 -32.39 -40.31 47.60
C ALA A 700 -30.88 -39.96 47.77
N LYS A 701 -30.60 -39.12 48.79
CA LYS A 701 -29.27 -38.91 49.39
C LYS A 701 -28.67 -40.17 49.97
N PRO A 702 -27.38 -40.32 50.00
CA PRO A 702 -26.67 -40.95 51.12
C PRO A 702 -25.82 -39.96 51.90
N ALA A 703 -25.76 -40.31 53.18
CA ALA A 703 -25.18 -39.58 54.27
C ALA A 703 -23.65 -39.58 54.30
N ALA A 704 -23.13 -38.61 55.04
CA ALA A 704 -21.73 -38.39 55.43
C ALA A 704 -21.09 -39.57 56.14
N LYS A 705 -19.80 -39.75 55.93
CA LYS A 705 -18.85 -40.15 57.01
C LYS A 705 -17.45 -39.73 56.69
N SER A 706 -16.89 -39.05 57.68
CA SER A 706 -15.53 -38.78 58.15
C SER A 706 -14.50 -38.26 57.14
#